data_afe97c530a1c895f28ee2865946f533d
#
_entry.id   afe97c530a1c895f28ee2865946f533d
#
_cell.length_a   1.000
_cell.length_b   1.000
_cell.length_c   1.000
_cell.angle_alpha   90.00
_cell.angle_beta   90.00
_cell.angle_gamma   90.00
#
_symmetry.space_group_name_H-M   'P 1'
#
loop_
_entity.id
_entity.type
_entity.pdbx_description
1 polymer ?
#
loop_
_entity_poly.entity_id
_entity_poly.type
_entity_poly.pdbx_seq_one_letter_code
_entity_poly.pdbx_strand_id
1 'polypeptide(L)'
;MRPEWTDFVGGKWESEINVRDFIQKNYTPYEGDESFLAGPTQNTKDLWDMVLDLQKKEREAGGVLDMDTKVISTITSHGPGYLDKSKETIVGFQTDKPFKRSLQPYGGIRMAEKACSDNGYEVDPEVSEFFSTHRKTHNAGCFDAYNQEMRACRSSHIITGLPDAYGRGRIIGDYRRVALYGIDRLIEDKQAQKDSTGRVMTDDVIRLREELSEQITALKMMKEMAASYGCDISKPATNVQEAIQATYFGYLCSVKEQNGAAMSLGRTSTFLDCYAQRDLKNGTFTEEQIQEFVDHFIMKLRCVKFARTPEYNQIFAGDPVWVTESLGGVGVDGRPMVTKMSFRYLNTLTNLGPSPEPNLTVLWSTRLPDAWKRYCAKMSIQTSSIQYENDDLMRVTHGDDYAIACCVSSMVVGKEMQFFGARANLAKCLLYALNGGVDEVTKKQVGPKYRPVTGDVLDYDDVYSKFMDMMEWQADVYVNTLNIIHYMHDKYCYERAEMALHDRDVKRYFATGVAGLSIVADSLSAIKYAQVKAIRDEDGIIVDFETTGEFPKYGNDDDRVDLIAQDVVHKFMTAIRRHHTYRNGIPTTSILTITSNVTYGKATGNTPDGRKKGQPFAPGANPMHGRDTHGAVASLS
;
A
#
# COMPACT_ATOMS: atom_id res chain seq x y z
N MET A 1 -21.67 -5.41 -31.32
CA MET A 1 -20.80 -6.04 -30.29
C MET A 1 -19.45 -6.34 -30.92
N ARG A 2 -18.36 -6.04 -30.26
CA ARG A 2 -17.00 -6.39 -30.76
C ARG A 2 -16.84 -7.90 -30.76
N PRO A 3 -16.10 -8.50 -31.70
CA PRO A 3 -15.87 -9.96 -31.73
C PRO A 3 -15.29 -10.51 -30.42
N GLU A 4 -14.42 -9.75 -29.77
CA GLU A 4 -13.73 -10.13 -28.53
C GLU A 4 -14.71 -10.23 -27.33
N TRP A 5 -15.88 -9.60 -27.43
CA TRP A 5 -16.92 -9.61 -26.40
C TRP A 5 -18.03 -10.64 -26.66
N THR A 6 -17.84 -11.51 -27.63
CA THR A 6 -18.80 -12.61 -27.92
C THR A 6 -19.03 -13.44 -26.65
N ASP A 7 -20.26 -13.87 -26.45
CA ASP A 7 -20.76 -14.66 -25.31
C ASP A 7 -20.79 -13.92 -23.96
N PHE A 8 -20.48 -12.62 -23.91
CA PHE A 8 -20.75 -11.80 -22.73
C PHE A 8 -22.10 -11.10 -22.83
N VAL A 9 -22.74 -10.93 -21.68
CA VAL A 9 -23.99 -10.16 -21.56
C VAL A 9 -23.65 -8.67 -21.66
N GLY A 10 -24.25 -8.00 -22.62
CA GLY A 10 -24.08 -6.57 -22.87
C GLY A 10 -24.57 -5.68 -21.73
N GLY A 11 -24.08 -4.45 -21.70
CA GLY A 11 -24.42 -3.46 -20.69
C GLY A 11 -23.83 -2.09 -20.98
N LYS A 12 -23.87 -1.21 -20.01
CA LYS A 12 -23.24 0.13 -20.11
C LYS A 12 -21.75 0.05 -20.40
N TRP A 13 -21.09 -1.00 -19.93
CA TRP A 13 -19.68 -1.26 -20.12
C TRP A 13 -19.26 -1.32 -21.61
N GLU A 14 -20.17 -1.59 -22.53
CA GLU A 14 -19.84 -1.60 -23.96
C GLU A 14 -19.61 -0.18 -24.53
N SER A 15 -20.30 0.81 -24.00
CA SER A 15 -20.27 2.20 -24.48
C SER A 15 -19.40 3.13 -23.62
N GLU A 16 -19.22 2.83 -22.36
CA GLU A 16 -18.43 3.61 -21.40
C GLU A 16 -17.40 2.72 -20.67
N ILE A 17 -16.36 3.32 -20.10
CA ILE A 17 -15.39 2.60 -19.29
C ILE A 17 -16.05 2.26 -17.93
N ASN A 18 -16.54 1.04 -17.79
CA ASN A 18 -17.31 0.59 -16.62
C ASN A 18 -17.11 -0.90 -16.33
N VAL A 19 -15.94 -1.24 -15.76
CA VAL A 19 -15.59 -2.64 -15.43
C VAL A 19 -16.55 -3.25 -14.43
N ARG A 20 -17.08 -2.46 -13.48
CA ARG A 20 -18.06 -2.94 -12.52
C ARG A 20 -19.35 -3.44 -13.20
N ASP A 21 -19.88 -2.69 -14.18
CA ASP A 21 -21.09 -3.12 -14.91
C ASP A 21 -20.84 -4.42 -15.68
N PHE A 22 -19.65 -4.58 -16.28
CA PHE A 22 -19.23 -5.85 -16.90
C PHE A 22 -19.26 -7.00 -15.91
N ILE A 23 -18.62 -6.85 -14.76
CA ILE A 23 -18.58 -7.89 -13.72
C ILE A 23 -20.00 -8.25 -13.29
N GLN A 24 -20.81 -7.28 -12.91
CA GLN A 24 -22.17 -7.51 -12.39
C GLN A 24 -23.08 -8.23 -13.39
N LYS A 25 -22.85 -8.06 -14.69
CA LYS A 25 -23.61 -8.73 -15.75
C LYS A 25 -23.11 -10.13 -16.06
N ASN A 26 -21.83 -10.43 -15.82
CA ASN A 26 -21.17 -11.61 -16.39
C ASN A 26 -20.59 -12.59 -15.36
N TYR A 27 -20.40 -12.20 -14.09
CA TYR A 27 -19.88 -13.15 -13.12
C TYR A 27 -20.93 -14.16 -12.67
N THR A 28 -20.46 -15.35 -12.32
CA THR A 28 -21.29 -16.44 -11.77
C THR A 28 -20.81 -16.75 -10.36
N PRO A 29 -21.66 -16.53 -9.33
CA PRO A 29 -21.33 -16.95 -7.97
C PRO A 29 -21.05 -18.46 -7.91
N TYR A 30 -20.07 -18.86 -7.12
CA TYR A 30 -19.74 -20.25 -6.91
C TYR A 30 -19.97 -20.65 -5.45
N GLU A 31 -20.83 -21.63 -5.23
CA GLU A 31 -21.22 -22.13 -3.90
C GLU A 31 -20.65 -23.54 -3.61
N GLY A 32 -19.99 -24.16 -4.61
CA GLY A 32 -19.34 -25.45 -4.46
C GLY A 32 -18.02 -25.40 -3.67
N ASP A 33 -17.40 -26.54 -3.55
CA ASP A 33 -16.14 -26.72 -2.83
C ASP A 33 -14.90 -26.69 -3.74
N GLU A 34 -13.73 -26.96 -3.16
CA GLU A 34 -12.43 -26.95 -3.82
C GLU A 34 -12.14 -28.17 -4.72
N SER A 35 -13.06 -29.08 -4.95
CA SER A 35 -12.84 -30.35 -5.65
C SER A 35 -12.44 -30.21 -7.12
N PHE A 36 -12.75 -29.07 -7.77
CA PHE A 36 -12.39 -28.77 -9.15
C PHE A 36 -10.94 -28.26 -9.32
N LEU A 37 -10.26 -27.90 -8.22
CA LEU A 37 -8.93 -27.32 -8.27
C LEU A 37 -7.90 -28.30 -8.80
N ALA A 38 -7.02 -27.80 -9.68
CA ALA A 38 -5.90 -28.56 -10.21
C ALA A 38 -4.62 -28.31 -9.41
N GLY A 39 -3.77 -29.32 -9.34
CA GLY A 39 -2.40 -29.18 -8.86
C GLY A 39 -1.52 -28.42 -9.86
N PRO A 40 -0.26 -28.14 -9.48
CA PRO A 40 0.67 -27.45 -10.38
C PRO A 40 1.06 -28.36 -11.55
N THR A 41 1.06 -27.80 -12.76
CA THR A 41 1.57 -28.51 -13.95
C THR A 41 3.08 -28.72 -13.85
N GLN A 42 3.64 -29.54 -14.77
CA GLN A 42 5.10 -29.71 -14.80
C GLN A 42 5.81 -28.39 -15.14
N ASN A 43 5.26 -27.57 -16.03
CA ASN A 43 5.82 -26.25 -16.33
C ASN A 43 5.82 -25.35 -15.10
N THR A 44 4.72 -25.31 -14.34
CA THR A 44 4.64 -24.56 -13.07
C THR A 44 5.73 -25.00 -12.09
N LYS A 45 5.94 -26.30 -11.92
CA LYS A 45 6.98 -26.83 -11.01
C LYS A 45 8.37 -26.41 -11.46
N ASP A 46 8.69 -26.63 -12.73
CA ASP A 46 10.01 -26.30 -13.28
C ASP A 46 10.34 -24.82 -13.15
N LEU A 47 9.37 -23.94 -13.47
CA LEU A 47 9.55 -22.49 -13.33
C LEU A 47 9.67 -22.06 -11.88
N TRP A 48 8.87 -22.67 -10.98
CA TRP A 48 8.92 -22.34 -9.55
C TRP A 48 10.25 -22.78 -8.93
N ASP A 49 10.77 -23.93 -9.30
CA ASP A 49 12.10 -24.40 -8.86
C ASP A 49 13.19 -23.42 -9.30
N MET A 50 13.10 -22.87 -10.52
CA MET A 50 14.02 -21.80 -10.99
C MET A 50 13.90 -20.54 -10.12
N VAL A 51 12.68 -20.12 -9.76
CA VAL A 51 12.47 -18.94 -8.90
C VAL A 51 13.06 -19.19 -7.52
N LEU A 52 12.85 -20.37 -6.92
CA LEU A 52 13.40 -20.73 -5.61
C LEU A 52 14.94 -20.74 -5.61
N ASP A 53 15.55 -21.24 -6.70
CA ASP A 53 17.02 -21.22 -6.87
C ASP A 53 17.54 -19.77 -6.97
N LEU A 54 16.86 -18.90 -7.73
CA LEU A 54 17.21 -17.47 -7.82
C LEU A 54 17.04 -16.75 -6.48
N GLN A 55 15.99 -17.02 -5.72
CA GLN A 55 15.80 -16.48 -4.36
C GLN A 55 16.88 -16.95 -3.39
N LYS A 56 17.32 -18.22 -3.51
CA LYS A 56 18.45 -18.74 -2.73
C LYS A 56 19.74 -17.99 -3.05
N LYS A 57 20.06 -17.84 -4.35
CA LYS A 57 21.23 -17.07 -4.80
C LYS A 57 21.18 -15.61 -4.37
N GLU A 58 19.99 -14.98 -4.39
CA GLU A 58 19.80 -13.61 -3.92
C GLU A 58 20.13 -13.47 -2.44
N ARG A 59 19.68 -14.41 -1.59
CA ARG A 59 20.05 -14.44 -0.15
C ARG A 59 21.54 -14.64 0.07
N GLU A 60 22.15 -15.55 -0.69
CA GLU A 60 23.60 -15.82 -0.62
C GLU A 60 24.43 -14.61 -1.06
N ALA A 61 23.90 -13.81 -1.99
CA ALA A 61 24.50 -12.53 -2.42
C ALA A 61 24.24 -11.34 -1.47
N GLY A 62 23.57 -11.56 -0.33
CA GLY A 62 23.30 -10.50 0.66
C GLY A 62 21.99 -9.74 0.45
N GLY A 63 21.07 -10.22 -0.41
CA GLY A 63 19.73 -9.69 -0.60
C GLY A 63 19.46 -9.02 -1.96
N VAL A 64 20.48 -8.81 -2.80
CA VAL A 64 20.36 -8.34 -4.17
C VAL A 64 21.23 -9.20 -5.08
N LEU A 65 20.62 -9.85 -6.06
CA LEU A 65 21.35 -10.75 -6.99
C LEU A 65 21.98 -9.98 -8.16
N ASP A 66 21.25 -9.01 -8.70
CA ASP A 66 21.70 -8.18 -9.83
C ASP A 66 20.96 -6.84 -9.80
N MET A 67 21.59 -5.78 -10.32
CA MET A 67 21.05 -4.42 -10.31
C MET A 67 21.47 -3.68 -11.56
N ASP A 68 20.52 -2.97 -12.18
CA ASP A 68 20.84 -2.03 -13.24
C ASP A 68 21.41 -0.75 -12.64
N THR A 69 22.53 -0.30 -13.20
CA THR A 69 23.23 0.91 -12.75
C THR A 69 23.24 2.02 -13.80
N LYS A 70 22.79 1.73 -15.02
CA LYS A 70 22.87 2.64 -16.16
C LYS A 70 21.51 2.89 -16.81
N VAL A 71 20.72 1.85 -17.02
CA VAL A 71 19.42 1.97 -17.71
C VAL A 71 18.38 2.49 -16.75
N ILE A 72 17.94 3.74 -16.96
CA ILE A 72 16.86 4.36 -16.18
C ILE A 72 15.54 3.67 -16.52
N SER A 73 14.86 3.16 -15.51
CA SER A 73 13.61 2.43 -15.69
C SER A 73 12.50 3.31 -16.22
N THR A 74 11.94 2.90 -17.33
CA THR A 74 10.69 3.40 -17.91
C THR A 74 9.90 2.19 -18.41
N ILE A 75 8.67 2.40 -18.88
CA ILE A 75 7.83 1.30 -19.41
C ILE A 75 8.56 0.48 -20.49
N THR A 76 9.31 1.15 -21.37
CA THR A 76 9.98 0.54 -22.53
C THR A 76 11.51 0.47 -22.43
N SER A 77 12.10 0.75 -21.25
CA SER A 77 13.55 0.88 -21.09
C SER A 77 14.34 -0.44 -21.27
N HIS A 78 13.71 -1.56 -20.98
CA HIS A 78 14.35 -2.87 -21.06
C HIS A 78 13.65 -3.75 -22.09
N GLY A 79 14.41 -4.55 -22.78
CA GLY A 79 13.89 -5.64 -23.62
C GLY A 79 13.18 -6.72 -22.79
N PRO A 80 12.53 -7.68 -23.45
CA PRO A 80 11.76 -8.71 -22.75
C PRO A 80 12.66 -9.67 -21.98
N GLY A 81 12.33 -9.91 -20.71
CA GLY A 81 12.96 -10.87 -19.81
C GLY A 81 12.08 -12.09 -19.57
N TYR A 82 12.70 -13.25 -19.38
CA TYR A 82 12.02 -14.53 -19.15
C TYR A 82 12.75 -15.36 -18.08
N LEU A 83 12.01 -16.23 -17.39
CA LEU A 83 12.59 -17.38 -16.68
C LEU A 83 12.97 -18.45 -17.69
N ASP A 84 11.96 -18.97 -18.42
CA ASP A 84 12.09 -19.88 -19.56
C ASP A 84 10.96 -19.59 -20.55
N LYS A 85 11.30 -18.92 -21.65
CA LYS A 85 10.33 -18.49 -22.67
C LYS A 85 9.49 -19.64 -23.23
N SER A 86 9.99 -20.87 -23.21
CA SER A 86 9.29 -22.03 -23.77
C SER A 86 8.21 -22.59 -22.83
N LYS A 87 8.25 -22.24 -21.53
CA LYS A 87 7.35 -22.77 -20.50
C LYS A 87 6.38 -21.73 -19.94
N GLU A 88 6.73 -20.45 -20.05
CA GLU A 88 5.93 -19.35 -19.47
C GLU A 88 4.64 -19.12 -20.26
N THR A 89 3.49 -19.20 -19.58
CA THR A 89 2.19 -18.86 -20.15
C THR A 89 1.81 -17.40 -19.88
N ILE A 90 2.38 -16.79 -18.84
CA ILE A 90 2.31 -15.36 -18.52
C ILE A 90 3.72 -14.81 -18.48
N VAL A 91 3.99 -13.77 -19.26
CA VAL A 91 5.34 -13.20 -19.46
C VAL A 91 5.47 -11.78 -18.94
N GLY A 92 6.68 -11.35 -18.66
CA GLY A 92 7.01 -9.99 -18.28
C GLY A 92 7.83 -9.90 -17.00
N PHE A 93 8.85 -9.02 -17.03
CA PHE A 93 9.66 -8.64 -15.87
C PHE A 93 9.94 -7.13 -15.88
N GLN A 94 10.34 -6.59 -14.72
CA GLN A 94 10.72 -5.20 -14.57
C GLN A 94 11.92 -4.81 -15.45
N THR A 95 12.82 -5.78 -15.69
CA THR A 95 14.05 -5.64 -16.49
C THR A 95 14.14 -6.78 -17.50
N ASP A 96 15.24 -6.86 -18.18
CA ASP A 96 15.58 -7.92 -19.14
C ASP A 96 15.92 -9.29 -18.50
N LYS A 97 15.98 -9.33 -17.14
CA LYS A 97 16.29 -10.56 -16.40
C LYS A 97 15.43 -10.66 -15.13
N PRO A 98 15.06 -11.89 -14.71
CA PRO A 98 14.45 -12.11 -13.41
C PRO A 98 15.42 -11.74 -12.29
N PHE A 99 14.90 -11.17 -11.20
CA PHE A 99 15.65 -10.74 -10.02
C PHE A 99 16.71 -9.64 -10.24
N LYS A 100 16.85 -9.08 -11.44
CA LYS A 100 17.63 -7.87 -11.67
C LYS A 100 16.81 -6.65 -11.29
N ARG A 101 17.30 -5.87 -10.30
CA ARG A 101 16.66 -4.65 -9.82
C ARG A 101 16.74 -3.54 -10.87
N SER A 102 15.67 -2.78 -11.02
CA SER A 102 15.62 -1.64 -11.93
C SER A 102 16.15 -0.36 -11.25
N LEU A 103 16.82 0.49 -12.03
CA LEU A 103 17.27 1.81 -11.59
C LEU A 103 16.15 2.84 -11.78
N GLN A 104 15.65 3.42 -10.68
CA GLN A 104 14.51 4.35 -10.67
C GLN A 104 14.88 5.67 -9.95
N PRO A 105 15.60 6.59 -10.56
CA PRO A 105 16.11 7.80 -9.91
C PRO A 105 15.09 8.94 -9.82
N TYR A 106 13.95 8.90 -10.52
CA TYR A 106 12.95 9.98 -10.51
C TYR A 106 12.44 10.34 -9.11
N GLY A 107 12.28 9.33 -8.26
CA GLY A 107 11.93 9.50 -6.86
C GLY A 107 13.04 10.15 -6.04
N GLY A 108 14.30 9.74 -6.24
CA GLY A 108 15.44 10.27 -5.52
C GLY A 108 16.76 9.69 -5.99
N ILE A 109 17.61 10.49 -6.65
CA ILE A 109 18.92 10.02 -7.10
C ILE A 109 19.82 9.58 -5.93
N ARG A 110 19.87 10.35 -4.85
CA ARG A 110 20.66 10.01 -3.65
C ARG A 110 20.23 8.67 -3.03
N MET A 111 18.94 8.35 -3.11
CA MET A 111 18.41 7.09 -2.60
C MET A 111 18.76 5.92 -3.53
N ALA A 112 18.74 6.15 -4.84
CA ALA A 112 19.17 5.17 -5.84
C ALA A 112 20.67 4.88 -5.71
N GLU A 113 21.51 5.92 -5.62
CA GLU A 113 22.96 5.80 -5.39
C GLU A 113 23.27 5.04 -4.09
N LYS A 114 22.59 5.41 -2.99
CA LYS A 114 22.78 4.72 -1.71
C LYS A 114 22.34 3.27 -1.79
N ALA A 115 21.19 2.97 -2.43
CA ALA A 115 20.73 1.60 -2.60
C ALA A 115 21.70 0.76 -3.45
N CYS A 116 22.31 1.36 -4.47
CA CYS A 116 23.37 0.72 -5.26
C CYS A 116 24.61 0.47 -4.40
N SER A 117 25.16 1.50 -3.76
CA SER A 117 26.41 1.39 -3.00
C SER A 117 26.31 0.43 -1.81
N ASP A 118 25.19 0.42 -1.09
CA ASP A 118 24.95 -0.50 0.03
C ASP A 118 24.92 -1.98 -0.42
N ASN A 119 24.68 -2.24 -1.70
CA ASN A 119 24.67 -3.57 -2.29
C ASN A 119 25.90 -3.85 -3.20
N GLY A 120 26.92 -2.99 -3.15
CA GLY A 120 28.18 -3.20 -3.88
C GLY A 120 28.16 -2.79 -5.35
N TYR A 121 27.20 -1.97 -5.76
CA TYR A 121 27.07 -1.41 -7.11
C TYR A 121 27.28 0.11 -7.11
N GLU A 122 27.64 0.67 -8.25
CA GLU A 122 27.75 2.12 -8.42
C GLU A 122 26.89 2.57 -9.60
N VAL A 123 26.10 3.62 -9.39
CA VAL A 123 25.29 4.24 -10.45
C VAL A 123 26.24 4.89 -11.45
N ASP A 124 25.93 4.74 -12.74
CA ASP A 124 26.67 5.37 -13.84
C ASP A 124 26.78 6.90 -13.58
N PRO A 125 28.01 7.48 -13.64
CA PRO A 125 28.23 8.89 -13.38
C PRO A 125 27.38 9.83 -14.25
N GLU A 126 27.08 9.49 -15.51
CA GLU A 126 26.23 10.29 -16.38
C GLU A 126 24.79 10.35 -15.85
N VAL A 127 24.27 9.27 -15.30
CA VAL A 127 22.94 9.22 -14.65
C VAL A 127 22.93 10.09 -13.39
N SER A 128 23.96 9.95 -12.56
CA SER A 128 24.11 10.74 -11.33
C SER A 128 24.18 12.24 -11.64
N GLU A 129 24.98 12.64 -12.62
CA GLU A 129 25.10 14.02 -13.07
C GLU A 129 23.77 14.55 -13.62
N PHE A 130 23.08 13.77 -14.46
CA PHE A 130 21.83 14.18 -15.05
C PHE A 130 20.76 14.49 -13.99
N PHE A 131 20.59 13.59 -13.00
CA PHE A 131 19.57 13.75 -11.95
C PHE A 131 19.97 14.70 -10.82
N SER A 132 21.24 15.00 -10.65
CA SER A 132 21.69 15.99 -9.65
C SER A 132 21.77 17.41 -10.22
N THR A 133 22.03 17.56 -11.53
CA THR A 133 22.30 18.87 -12.16
C THR A 133 21.17 19.33 -13.10
N HIS A 134 20.65 18.43 -13.94
CA HIS A 134 19.73 18.81 -15.02
C HIS A 134 18.27 18.47 -14.73
N ARG A 135 18.01 17.41 -13.94
CA ARG A 135 16.65 16.99 -13.61
C ARG A 135 16.46 16.81 -12.11
N LYS A 136 15.65 17.67 -11.53
CA LYS A 136 15.27 17.57 -10.13
C LYS A 136 14.43 16.32 -9.86
N THR A 137 14.72 15.62 -8.75
CA THR A 137 13.97 14.46 -8.29
C THR A 137 12.89 14.87 -7.29
N HIS A 138 11.91 13.99 -7.05
CA HIS A 138 10.89 14.17 -6.01
C HIS A 138 11.53 14.42 -4.63
N ASN A 139 12.49 13.57 -4.23
CA ASN A 139 13.19 13.73 -2.95
C ASN A 139 13.89 15.10 -2.83
N ALA A 140 14.61 15.52 -3.86
CA ALA A 140 15.26 16.84 -3.85
C ALA A 140 14.24 17.97 -3.71
N GLY A 141 13.12 17.88 -4.44
CA GLY A 141 12.02 18.85 -4.31
C GLY A 141 11.45 18.93 -2.91
N CYS A 142 11.18 17.78 -2.26
CA CYS A 142 10.70 17.76 -0.88
C CYS A 142 11.68 18.46 0.07
N PHE A 143 12.97 18.11 -0.01
CA PHE A 143 13.97 18.68 0.88
C PHE A 143 14.26 20.16 0.61
N ASP A 144 14.09 20.64 -0.59
CA ASP A 144 14.19 22.09 -0.87
C ASP A 144 13.02 22.88 -0.26
N ALA A 145 11.85 22.28 -0.18
CA ALA A 145 10.66 22.93 0.36
C ALA A 145 10.49 22.76 1.87
N TYR A 146 11.12 21.77 2.49
CA TYR A 146 11.05 21.54 3.94
C TYR A 146 11.69 22.69 4.71
N ASN A 147 10.96 23.24 5.67
CA ASN A 147 11.53 24.14 6.66
C ASN A 147 12.33 23.35 7.74
N GLN A 148 12.94 24.08 8.66
CA GLN A 148 13.76 23.48 9.72
C GLN A 148 12.94 22.59 10.66
N GLU A 149 11.71 22.98 10.98
CA GLU A 149 10.80 22.25 11.85
C GLU A 149 10.41 20.89 11.23
N MET A 150 10.02 20.84 9.95
CA MET A 150 9.69 19.59 9.24
C MET A 150 10.90 18.65 9.20
N ARG A 151 12.10 19.19 8.98
CA ARG A 151 13.34 18.38 9.02
C ARG A 151 13.63 17.83 10.42
N ALA A 152 13.39 18.62 11.46
CA ALA A 152 13.55 18.19 12.85
C ALA A 152 12.53 17.11 13.22
N CYS A 153 11.27 17.28 12.83
CA CYS A 153 10.22 16.28 13.05
C CYS A 153 10.51 14.95 12.35
N ARG A 154 11.05 15.00 11.11
CA ARG A 154 11.49 13.81 10.38
C ARG A 154 12.63 13.09 11.09
N SER A 155 13.67 13.82 11.48
CA SER A 155 14.88 13.23 12.10
C SER A 155 14.66 12.71 13.52
N SER A 156 13.72 13.28 14.28
CA SER A 156 13.35 12.82 15.62
C SER A 156 12.37 11.66 15.63
N HIS A 157 11.84 11.26 14.47
CA HIS A 157 10.82 10.22 14.34
C HIS A 157 9.47 10.54 15.02
N ILE A 158 9.16 11.83 15.24
CA ILE A 158 7.80 12.21 15.65
C ILE A 158 6.83 12.13 14.46
N ILE A 159 7.33 12.22 13.22
CA ILE A 159 6.66 11.84 11.99
C ILE A 159 7.54 10.81 11.28
N THR A 160 6.99 9.65 10.96
CA THR A 160 7.75 8.51 10.42
C THR A 160 7.07 7.92 9.19
N GLY A 161 7.86 7.28 8.32
CA GLY A 161 7.36 6.63 7.10
C GLY A 161 6.94 7.63 6.03
N LEU A 162 7.52 8.82 6.01
CA LEU A 162 7.26 9.85 5.00
C LEU A 162 7.63 9.33 3.61
N PRO A 163 6.74 9.43 2.61
CA PRO A 163 7.02 9.04 1.22
C PRO A 163 7.84 10.10 0.48
N ASP A 164 8.86 10.64 1.12
CA ASP A 164 9.76 11.68 0.59
C ASP A 164 11.06 11.13 -0.01
N ALA A 165 11.36 9.87 0.23
CA ALA A 165 12.62 9.25 -0.20
C ALA A 165 12.53 8.64 -1.60
N TYR A 166 11.40 8.02 -1.91
CA TYR A 166 11.13 7.36 -3.20
C TYR A 166 9.84 7.91 -3.77
N GLY A 167 9.80 8.28 -5.04
CA GLY A 167 8.61 8.84 -5.68
C GLY A 167 7.48 7.81 -5.74
N ARG A 168 6.53 7.94 -4.83
CA ARG A 168 5.29 7.18 -4.81
C ARG A 168 4.19 7.99 -4.15
N GLY A 169 3.01 8.04 -4.76
CA GLY A 169 1.91 8.83 -4.25
C GLY A 169 0.57 8.12 -4.32
N ARG A 170 0.45 7.15 -5.23
CA ARG A 170 -0.77 6.39 -5.49
C ARG A 170 -0.50 4.91 -5.31
N ILE A 171 -1.52 4.12 -5.03
CA ILE A 171 -1.29 2.75 -4.57
C ILE A 171 -2.11 1.67 -5.26
N ILE A 172 -3.04 2.01 -6.17
CA ILE A 172 -3.84 1.03 -6.91
C ILE A 172 -4.37 1.62 -8.22
N GLY A 173 -4.29 0.88 -9.31
CA GLY A 173 -4.88 1.18 -10.62
C GLY A 173 -5.94 0.15 -11.03
N ASP A 174 -6.83 0.49 -11.96
CA ASP A 174 -7.76 -0.47 -12.53
C ASP A 174 -7.14 -1.19 -13.74
N TYR A 175 -6.26 -2.13 -13.47
CA TYR A 175 -5.54 -2.90 -14.48
C TYR A 175 -6.46 -3.77 -15.36
N ARG A 176 -7.68 -4.07 -14.89
CA ARG A 176 -8.72 -4.83 -15.62
C ARG A 176 -9.17 -4.10 -16.88
N ARG A 177 -9.04 -2.76 -16.91
CA ARG A 177 -9.39 -1.93 -18.08
C ARG A 177 -8.58 -2.32 -19.31
N VAL A 178 -7.31 -2.70 -19.13
CA VAL A 178 -6.44 -3.11 -20.24
C VAL A 178 -6.99 -4.37 -20.91
N ALA A 179 -7.41 -5.35 -20.13
CA ALA A 179 -7.98 -6.60 -20.64
C ALA A 179 -9.36 -6.38 -21.29
N LEU A 180 -10.23 -5.59 -20.67
CA LEU A 180 -11.61 -5.45 -21.14
C LEU A 180 -11.74 -4.55 -22.38
N TYR A 181 -10.96 -3.48 -22.47
CA TYR A 181 -11.14 -2.45 -23.50
C TYR A 181 -10.02 -2.42 -24.55
N GLY A 182 -8.83 -2.89 -24.20
CA GLY A 182 -7.62 -2.70 -24.99
C GLY A 182 -7.10 -1.25 -24.94
N ILE A 183 -5.83 -1.09 -25.23
CA ILE A 183 -5.13 0.20 -25.10
C ILE A 183 -5.66 1.25 -26.07
N ASP A 184 -6.05 0.87 -27.31
CA ASP A 184 -6.50 1.85 -28.30
C ASP A 184 -7.79 2.54 -27.82
N ARG A 185 -8.73 1.81 -27.25
CA ARG A 185 -9.95 2.39 -26.66
C ARG A 185 -9.67 3.28 -25.45
N LEU A 186 -8.70 2.90 -24.62
CA LEU A 186 -8.29 3.73 -23.46
C LEU A 186 -7.64 5.04 -23.90
N ILE A 187 -6.86 5.03 -24.99
CA ILE A 187 -6.27 6.25 -25.58
C ILE A 187 -7.38 7.16 -26.13
N GLU A 188 -8.36 6.59 -26.88
CA GLU A 188 -9.51 7.34 -27.38
C GLU A 188 -10.29 8.01 -26.26
N ASP A 189 -10.54 7.28 -25.15
CA ASP A 189 -11.25 7.81 -23.99
C ASP A 189 -10.47 8.96 -23.32
N LYS A 190 -9.16 8.81 -23.09
CA LYS A 190 -8.32 9.87 -22.54
C LYS A 190 -8.23 11.10 -23.47
N GLN A 191 -8.19 10.90 -24.76
CA GLN A 191 -8.22 12.00 -25.72
C GLN A 191 -9.57 12.74 -25.66
N ALA A 192 -10.68 12.02 -25.62
CA ALA A 192 -12.01 12.62 -25.46
C ALA A 192 -12.14 13.39 -24.13
N GLN A 193 -11.60 12.85 -23.03
CA GLN A 193 -11.54 13.54 -21.74
C GLN A 193 -10.74 14.84 -21.85
N LYS A 194 -9.60 14.85 -22.54
CA LYS A 194 -8.78 16.03 -22.77
C LYS A 194 -9.49 17.08 -23.63
N ASP A 195 -10.20 16.65 -24.67
CA ASP A 195 -10.92 17.54 -25.58
C ASP A 195 -12.17 18.15 -24.92
N SER A 196 -12.74 17.45 -23.93
CA SER A 196 -13.88 17.93 -23.14
C SER A 196 -13.53 18.96 -22.06
N THR A 197 -12.23 19.23 -21.83
CA THR A 197 -11.81 20.32 -20.92
C THR A 197 -12.22 21.66 -21.51
N GLY A 198 -12.73 22.57 -20.68
CA GLY A 198 -13.21 23.87 -21.13
C GLY A 198 -12.14 24.75 -21.80
N ARG A 199 -12.56 25.88 -22.37
CA ARG A 199 -11.66 26.82 -23.05
C ARG A 199 -10.85 27.71 -22.10
N VAL A 200 -11.27 27.81 -20.83
CA VAL A 200 -10.60 28.63 -19.82
C VAL A 200 -9.44 27.82 -19.23
N MET A 201 -8.23 28.32 -19.42
CA MET A 201 -7.00 27.68 -18.97
C MET A 201 -6.62 28.18 -17.57
N THR A 202 -7.27 27.66 -16.55
CA THR A 202 -6.81 27.81 -15.17
C THR A 202 -5.65 26.85 -14.89
N ASP A 203 -4.91 27.07 -13.81
CA ASP A 203 -3.81 26.19 -13.40
C ASP A 203 -4.24 24.73 -13.32
N ASP A 204 -5.43 24.47 -12.76
CA ASP A 204 -5.99 23.12 -12.65
C ASP A 204 -6.31 22.51 -14.03
N VAL A 205 -6.85 23.30 -14.97
CA VAL A 205 -7.16 22.83 -16.33
C VAL A 205 -5.87 22.56 -17.11
N ILE A 206 -4.88 23.45 -17.01
CA ILE A 206 -3.58 23.26 -17.65
C ILE A 206 -2.95 21.96 -17.13
N ARG A 207 -2.92 21.79 -15.82
CA ARG A 207 -2.38 20.61 -15.18
C ARG A 207 -3.10 19.32 -15.60
N LEU A 208 -4.43 19.32 -15.60
CA LEU A 208 -5.22 18.17 -16.04
C LEU A 208 -4.91 17.79 -17.49
N ARG A 209 -4.77 18.78 -18.39
CA ARG A 209 -4.44 18.52 -19.81
C ARG A 209 -3.03 17.96 -19.99
N GLU A 210 -2.07 18.42 -19.20
CA GLU A 210 -0.72 17.88 -19.14
C GLU A 210 -0.75 16.41 -18.67
N GLU A 211 -1.39 16.14 -17.54
CA GLU A 211 -1.53 14.79 -16.99
C GLU A 211 -2.21 13.82 -17.97
N LEU A 212 -3.29 14.23 -18.65
CA LEU A 212 -3.95 13.41 -19.67
C LEU A 212 -3.03 13.12 -20.87
N SER A 213 -2.17 14.08 -21.25
CA SER A 213 -1.17 13.87 -22.31
C SER A 213 -0.10 12.84 -21.89
N GLU A 214 0.36 12.91 -20.65
CA GLU A 214 1.31 11.95 -20.08
C GLU A 214 0.68 10.55 -19.96
N GLN A 215 -0.59 10.45 -19.55
CA GLN A 215 -1.35 9.21 -19.49
C GLN A 215 -1.47 8.56 -20.89
N ILE A 216 -1.78 9.34 -21.93
CA ILE A 216 -1.84 8.85 -23.31
C ILE A 216 -0.46 8.33 -23.74
N THR A 217 0.61 9.04 -23.39
CA THR A 217 1.98 8.61 -23.69
C THR A 217 2.30 7.29 -22.99
N ALA A 218 1.94 7.14 -21.71
CA ALA A 218 2.15 5.90 -20.96
C ALA A 218 1.37 4.71 -21.58
N LEU A 219 0.12 4.93 -22.00
CA LEU A 219 -0.67 3.90 -22.70
C LEU A 219 -0.01 3.45 -24.02
N LYS A 220 0.55 4.37 -24.81
CA LYS A 220 1.30 4.03 -26.02
C LYS A 220 2.54 3.21 -25.71
N MET A 221 3.31 3.59 -24.68
CA MET A 221 4.47 2.83 -24.23
C MET A 221 4.09 1.45 -23.69
N MET A 222 2.94 1.32 -23.02
CA MET A 222 2.42 0.03 -22.55
C MET A 222 2.14 -0.92 -23.70
N LYS A 223 1.55 -0.43 -24.78
CA LYS A 223 1.33 -1.19 -26.03
C LYS A 223 2.64 -1.61 -26.67
N GLU A 224 3.63 -0.73 -26.73
CA GLU A 224 4.97 -1.02 -27.24
C GLU A 224 5.69 -2.09 -26.40
N MET A 225 5.64 -1.99 -25.08
CA MET A 225 6.20 -2.99 -24.18
C MET A 225 5.56 -4.37 -24.41
N ALA A 226 4.23 -4.45 -24.47
CA ALA A 226 3.53 -5.71 -24.71
C ALA A 226 3.92 -6.33 -26.06
N ALA A 227 4.04 -5.51 -27.11
CA ALA A 227 4.48 -5.96 -28.44
C ALA A 227 5.91 -6.56 -28.42
N SER A 228 6.82 -6.05 -27.57
CA SER A 228 8.16 -6.62 -27.41
C SER A 228 8.14 -8.05 -26.86
N TYR A 229 7.11 -8.41 -26.09
CA TYR A 229 6.85 -9.79 -25.63
C TYR A 229 6.08 -10.64 -26.64
N GLY A 230 5.68 -10.06 -27.79
CA GLY A 230 4.83 -10.73 -28.79
C GLY A 230 3.34 -10.73 -28.46
N CYS A 231 2.88 -9.88 -27.52
CA CYS A 231 1.49 -9.77 -27.09
C CYS A 231 0.85 -8.52 -27.70
N ASP A 232 -0.38 -8.66 -28.22
CA ASP A 232 -1.20 -7.53 -28.68
C ASP A 232 -2.26 -7.19 -27.65
N ILE A 233 -2.08 -6.08 -26.95
CA ILE A 233 -3.06 -5.52 -25.99
C ILE A 233 -3.73 -4.26 -26.54
N SER A 234 -3.63 -4.00 -27.84
CA SER A 234 -4.31 -2.86 -28.47
C SER A 234 -5.83 -3.01 -28.45
N LYS A 235 -6.31 -4.26 -28.48
CA LYS A 235 -7.72 -4.66 -28.47
C LYS A 235 -8.10 -5.37 -27.17
N PRO A 236 -9.41 -5.55 -26.89
CA PRO A 236 -9.85 -6.38 -25.78
C PRO A 236 -9.30 -7.80 -25.85
N ALA A 237 -9.08 -8.41 -24.69
CA ALA A 237 -8.68 -9.80 -24.56
C ALA A 237 -9.75 -10.75 -25.11
N THR A 238 -9.34 -11.78 -25.85
CA THR A 238 -10.25 -12.76 -26.45
C THR A 238 -10.47 -13.99 -25.58
N ASN A 239 -9.61 -14.24 -24.60
CA ASN A 239 -9.67 -15.40 -23.70
C ASN A 239 -9.04 -15.07 -22.33
N VAL A 240 -9.15 -16.00 -21.39
CA VAL A 240 -8.69 -15.79 -19.99
C VAL A 240 -7.18 -15.63 -19.91
N GLN A 241 -6.38 -16.32 -20.71
CA GLN A 241 -4.92 -16.15 -20.73
C GLN A 241 -4.53 -14.73 -21.14
N GLU A 242 -5.12 -14.24 -22.23
CA GLU A 242 -4.90 -12.85 -22.67
C GLU A 242 -5.41 -11.84 -21.65
N ALA A 243 -6.53 -12.11 -20.98
CA ALA A 243 -7.07 -11.23 -19.95
C ALA A 243 -6.14 -11.13 -18.73
N ILE A 244 -5.57 -12.25 -18.27
CA ILE A 244 -4.55 -12.28 -17.20
C ILE A 244 -3.30 -11.54 -17.66
N GLN A 245 -2.81 -11.82 -18.86
CA GLN A 245 -1.60 -11.19 -19.40
C GLN A 245 -1.75 -9.66 -19.52
N ALA A 246 -2.88 -9.19 -20.05
CA ALA A 246 -3.15 -7.76 -20.22
C ALA A 246 -3.29 -7.06 -18.85
N THR A 247 -3.95 -7.69 -17.88
CA THR A 247 -4.05 -7.19 -16.50
C THR A 247 -2.66 -7.08 -15.87
N TYR A 248 -1.81 -8.10 -16.05
CA TYR A 248 -0.45 -8.09 -15.55
C TYR A 248 0.41 -7.01 -16.22
N PHE A 249 0.30 -6.78 -17.52
CA PHE A 249 1.03 -5.71 -18.19
C PHE A 249 0.63 -4.33 -17.70
N GLY A 250 -0.67 -4.10 -17.42
CA GLY A 250 -1.12 -2.86 -16.78
C GLY A 250 -0.43 -2.63 -15.43
N TYR A 251 -0.34 -3.65 -14.60
CA TYR A 251 0.38 -3.63 -13.33
C TYR A 251 1.89 -3.43 -13.51
N LEU A 252 2.51 -4.21 -14.41
CA LEU A 252 3.95 -4.17 -14.63
C LEU A 252 4.43 -2.80 -15.13
N CYS A 253 3.65 -2.12 -15.98
CA CYS A 253 3.97 -0.77 -16.44
C CYS A 253 4.05 0.23 -15.28
N SER A 254 3.09 0.15 -14.34
CA SER A 254 3.10 0.98 -13.14
C SER A 254 4.33 0.70 -12.27
N VAL A 255 4.68 -0.59 -12.10
CA VAL A 255 5.87 -1.03 -11.36
C VAL A 255 7.18 -0.53 -11.98
N LYS A 256 7.25 -0.44 -13.33
CA LYS A 256 8.45 0.05 -14.03
C LYS A 256 8.63 1.57 -13.91
N GLU A 257 7.61 2.33 -13.59
CA GLU A 257 7.68 3.79 -13.48
C GLU A 257 7.86 4.29 -12.05
N GLN A 258 7.50 3.51 -11.03
CA GLN A 258 7.61 3.96 -9.64
C GLN A 258 8.27 2.92 -8.74
N ASN A 259 8.99 3.40 -7.72
CA ASN A 259 9.62 2.58 -6.69
C ASN A 259 8.75 2.57 -5.42
N GLY A 260 7.51 2.10 -5.55
CA GLY A 260 6.53 2.12 -4.47
C GLY A 260 6.45 0.83 -3.67
N ALA A 261 6.30 0.91 -2.36
CA ALA A 261 5.59 -0.09 -1.59
C ALA A 261 4.08 0.17 -1.76
N ALA A 262 3.25 -0.82 -1.49
CA ALA A 262 1.80 -0.76 -1.69
C ALA A 262 1.36 -0.69 -3.17
N MET A 263 2.11 -1.36 -4.04
CA MET A 263 1.74 -1.59 -5.44
C MET A 263 0.68 -2.70 -5.52
N SER A 264 -0.55 -2.38 -5.12
CA SER A 264 -1.64 -3.35 -4.99
C SER A 264 -2.25 -3.70 -6.34
N LEU A 265 -2.67 -4.97 -6.49
CA LEU A 265 -3.27 -5.47 -7.72
C LEU A 265 -4.75 -5.05 -7.83
N GLY A 266 -5.45 -5.09 -6.72
CA GLY A 266 -6.84 -4.66 -6.67
C GLY A 266 -7.84 -5.79 -6.43
N ARG A 267 -8.79 -5.95 -7.33
CA ARG A 267 -9.85 -6.96 -7.31
C ARG A 267 -10.00 -7.56 -8.70
N THR A 268 -9.16 -8.52 -9.02
CA THR A 268 -9.08 -9.08 -10.37
C THR A 268 -9.77 -10.43 -10.51
N SER A 269 -9.87 -11.21 -9.44
CA SER A 269 -10.35 -12.59 -9.48
C SER A 269 -11.77 -12.73 -10.03
N THR A 270 -12.74 -11.96 -9.53
CA THR A 270 -14.14 -12.01 -10.03
C THR A 270 -14.24 -11.57 -11.49
N PHE A 271 -13.43 -10.60 -11.91
CA PHE A 271 -13.35 -10.14 -13.30
C PHE A 271 -12.80 -11.24 -14.23
N LEU A 272 -11.68 -11.83 -13.86
CA LEU A 272 -11.03 -12.88 -14.65
C LEU A 272 -11.86 -14.16 -14.72
N ASP A 273 -12.69 -14.42 -13.70
CA ASP A 273 -13.60 -15.56 -13.73
C ASP A 273 -14.64 -15.47 -14.84
N CYS A 274 -15.09 -14.25 -15.23
CA CYS A 274 -16.00 -14.07 -16.35
C CYS A 274 -15.41 -14.68 -17.64
N TYR A 275 -14.15 -14.42 -17.91
CA TYR A 275 -13.43 -15.02 -19.04
C TYR A 275 -13.23 -16.53 -18.86
N ALA A 276 -12.80 -16.95 -17.67
CA ALA A 276 -12.53 -18.35 -17.37
C ALA A 276 -13.79 -19.24 -17.55
N GLN A 277 -14.95 -18.79 -17.04
CA GLN A 277 -16.20 -19.55 -17.18
C GLN A 277 -16.67 -19.62 -18.64
N ARG A 278 -16.53 -18.53 -19.39
CA ARG A 278 -16.82 -18.54 -20.83
C ARG A 278 -15.94 -19.53 -21.57
N ASP A 279 -14.63 -19.51 -21.31
CA ASP A 279 -13.66 -20.33 -22.02
C ASP A 279 -13.76 -21.82 -21.66
N LEU A 280 -14.08 -22.14 -20.38
CA LEU A 280 -14.41 -23.51 -19.96
C LEU A 280 -15.68 -24.02 -20.66
N LYS A 281 -16.73 -23.20 -20.71
CA LYS A 281 -18.00 -23.55 -21.39
C LYS A 281 -17.78 -23.82 -22.88
N ASN A 282 -16.91 -23.04 -23.53
CA ASN A 282 -16.60 -23.17 -24.95
C ASN A 282 -15.54 -24.23 -25.25
N GLY A 283 -14.96 -24.87 -24.23
CA GLY A 283 -13.88 -25.85 -24.38
C GLY A 283 -12.57 -25.26 -24.87
N THR A 284 -12.36 -23.96 -24.72
CA THR A 284 -11.12 -23.26 -25.12
C THR A 284 -9.95 -23.68 -24.25
N PHE A 285 -10.18 -23.80 -22.94
CA PHE A 285 -9.20 -24.23 -21.96
C PHE A 285 -9.79 -25.23 -20.96
N THR A 286 -8.92 -25.99 -20.31
CA THR A 286 -9.27 -26.90 -19.20
C THR A 286 -9.07 -26.22 -17.84
N GLU A 287 -9.62 -26.81 -16.76
CA GLU A 287 -9.40 -26.34 -15.38
C GLU A 287 -7.91 -26.30 -15.03
N GLU A 288 -7.12 -27.30 -15.49
CA GLU A 288 -5.67 -27.37 -15.27
C GLU A 288 -4.92 -26.24 -15.97
N GLN A 289 -5.25 -25.92 -17.24
CA GLN A 289 -4.64 -24.82 -17.96
C GLN A 289 -4.95 -23.47 -17.32
N ILE A 290 -6.18 -23.25 -16.87
CA ILE A 290 -6.54 -21.99 -16.20
C ILE A 290 -5.80 -21.86 -14.86
N GLN A 291 -5.64 -22.96 -14.11
CA GLN A 291 -4.83 -22.93 -12.88
C GLN A 291 -3.36 -22.61 -13.19
N GLU A 292 -2.79 -23.16 -14.26
CA GLU A 292 -1.42 -22.85 -14.71
C GLU A 292 -1.26 -21.35 -15.01
N PHE A 293 -2.21 -20.73 -15.71
CA PHE A 293 -2.16 -19.28 -15.98
C PHE A 293 -2.17 -18.46 -14.69
N VAL A 294 -2.99 -18.84 -13.72
CA VAL A 294 -3.05 -18.18 -12.40
C VAL A 294 -1.76 -18.40 -11.62
N ASP A 295 -1.23 -19.62 -11.60
CA ASP A 295 0.03 -19.93 -10.91
C ASP A 295 1.19 -19.11 -11.50
N HIS A 296 1.30 -19.03 -12.83
CA HIS A 296 2.32 -18.23 -13.49
C HIS A 296 2.15 -16.72 -13.24
N PHE A 297 0.93 -16.23 -13.21
CA PHE A 297 0.65 -14.84 -12.86
C PHE A 297 1.11 -14.51 -11.44
N ILE A 298 0.72 -15.32 -10.46
CA ILE A 298 1.13 -15.13 -9.06
C ILE A 298 2.65 -15.27 -8.90
N MET A 299 3.27 -16.19 -9.63
CA MET A 299 4.73 -16.33 -9.67
C MET A 299 5.41 -15.02 -10.13
N LYS A 300 4.88 -14.38 -11.18
CA LYS A 300 5.38 -13.08 -11.66
C LYS A 300 5.28 -11.99 -10.60
N LEU A 301 4.16 -11.92 -9.88
CA LEU A 301 3.98 -10.96 -8.79
C LEU A 301 5.01 -11.18 -7.67
N ARG A 302 5.35 -12.43 -7.36
CA ARG A 302 6.39 -12.78 -6.37
C ARG A 302 7.82 -12.42 -6.80
N CYS A 303 8.03 -12.21 -8.10
CA CYS A 303 9.34 -11.82 -8.65
C CYS A 303 9.54 -10.29 -8.74
N VAL A 304 8.50 -9.50 -8.47
CA VAL A 304 8.63 -8.03 -8.48
C VAL A 304 9.41 -7.57 -7.26
N LYS A 305 10.51 -6.86 -7.51
CA LYS A 305 11.45 -6.41 -6.48
C LYS A 305 11.99 -5.01 -6.81
N PHE A 306 12.26 -4.19 -5.79
CA PHE A 306 12.86 -2.88 -5.95
C PHE A 306 14.26 -2.80 -5.30
N ALA A 307 15.10 -1.92 -5.85
CA ALA A 307 16.34 -1.54 -5.19
C ALA A 307 16.06 -0.51 -4.11
N ARG A 308 16.29 -0.87 -2.83
CA ARG A 308 16.08 0.00 -1.68
C ARG A 308 17.25 -0.08 -0.72
N THR A 309 17.39 0.97 0.11
CA THR A 309 18.41 0.99 1.16
C THR A 309 18.05 -0.01 2.27
N PRO A 310 19.04 -0.61 2.96
CA PRO A 310 18.79 -1.46 4.12
C PRO A 310 17.97 -0.76 5.22
N GLU A 311 18.17 0.53 5.44
CA GLU A 311 17.39 1.33 6.41
C GLU A 311 15.92 1.38 6.05
N TYR A 312 15.61 1.56 4.76
CA TYR A 312 14.22 1.52 4.28
C TYR A 312 13.61 0.12 4.46
N ASN A 313 14.37 -0.92 4.17
CA ASN A 313 13.92 -2.30 4.35
C ASN A 313 13.65 -2.65 5.81
N GLN A 314 14.38 -2.04 6.77
CA GLN A 314 14.10 -2.22 8.21
C GLN A 314 12.72 -1.68 8.60
N ILE A 315 12.27 -0.56 8.01
CA ILE A 315 10.94 0.00 8.28
C ILE A 315 9.83 -0.97 7.86
N PHE A 316 10.05 -1.75 6.80
CA PHE A 316 9.08 -2.66 6.22
C PHE A 316 9.35 -4.15 6.48
N ALA A 317 10.35 -4.48 7.30
CA ALA A 317 10.79 -5.84 7.60
C ALA A 317 11.14 -6.66 6.33
N GLY A 318 11.84 -6.03 5.39
CA GLY A 318 12.23 -6.58 4.10
C GLY A 318 11.99 -5.58 2.96
N ASP A 319 11.89 -6.07 1.73
CA ASP A 319 11.62 -5.27 0.54
C ASP A 319 10.27 -5.59 -0.13
N PRO A 320 9.16 -5.62 0.62
CA PRO A 320 7.85 -5.95 0.06
C PRO A 320 7.40 -4.88 -0.91
N VAL A 321 6.63 -5.30 -1.93
CA VAL A 321 5.91 -4.41 -2.85
C VAL A 321 4.50 -4.12 -2.35
N TRP A 322 4.01 -4.95 -1.41
CA TRP A 322 2.66 -4.94 -0.87
C TRP A 322 1.61 -5.13 -1.98
N VAL A 323 1.87 -6.09 -2.86
CA VAL A 323 0.90 -6.56 -3.85
C VAL A 323 -0.26 -7.18 -3.09
N THR A 324 -1.44 -6.57 -3.21
CA THR A 324 -2.65 -7.04 -2.54
C THR A 324 -3.74 -7.32 -3.57
N GLU A 325 -4.37 -8.48 -3.43
CA GLU A 325 -5.55 -8.88 -4.19
C GLU A 325 -6.71 -9.12 -3.24
N SER A 326 -7.86 -8.53 -3.53
CA SER A 326 -9.08 -8.66 -2.74
C SER A 326 -9.99 -9.74 -3.31
N LEU A 327 -10.34 -10.73 -2.51
CA LEU A 327 -11.09 -11.93 -2.90
C LEU A 327 -12.48 -11.97 -2.26
N GLY A 328 -13.48 -12.37 -3.03
CA GLY A 328 -14.84 -12.61 -2.51
C GLY A 328 -15.61 -11.33 -2.22
N GLY A 329 -16.21 -11.23 -1.05
CA GLY A 329 -17.17 -10.19 -0.70
C GLY A 329 -18.58 -10.45 -1.23
N VAL A 330 -19.48 -9.48 -1.04
CA VAL A 330 -20.89 -9.57 -1.44
C VAL A 330 -21.25 -8.36 -2.29
N GLY A 331 -21.95 -8.58 -3.41
CA GLY A 331 -22.46 -7.52 -4.25
C GLY A 331 -23.53 -6.68 -3.54
N VAL A 332 -23.75 -5.45 -3.99
CA VAL A 332 -24.85 -4.59 -3.48
C VAL A 332 -26.23 -5.20 -3.73
N ASP A 333 -26.34 -6.09 -4.72
CA ASP A 333 -27.54 -6.88 -5.01
C ASP A 333 -27.71 -8.12 -4.11
N GLY A 334 -26.73 -8.35 -3.22
CA GLY A 334 -26.76 -9.45 -2.26
C GLY A 334 -26.16 -10.76 -2.73
N ARG A 335 -25.74 -10.87 -4.00
CA ARG A 335 -25.07 -12.09 -4.49
C ARG A 335 -23.63 -12.15 -3.94
N PRO A 336 -23.14 -13.33 -3.50
CA PRO A 336 -21.74 -13.48 -3.16
C PRO A 336 -20.88 -13.28 -4.42
N MET A 337 -19.77 -12.56 -4.28
CA MET A 337 -18.81 -12.35 -5.36
C MET A 337 -17.65 -13.36 -5.32
N VAL A 338 -17.82 -14.43 -4.59
CA VAL A 338 -16.95 -15.61 -4.61
C VAL A 338 -17.18 -16.36 -5.91
N THR A 339 -16.11 -16.64 -6.64
CA THR A 339 -16.12 -17.38 -7.90
C THR A 339 -15.09 -18.52 -7.85
N LYS A 340 -15.09 -19.38 -8.85
CA LYS A 340 -14.03 -20.41 -8.97
C LYS A 340 -12.63 -19.80 -9.00
N MET A 341 -12.48 -18.61 -9.59
CA MET A 341 -11.20 -17.90 -9.63
C MET A 341 -10.72 -17.50 -8.23
N SER A 342 -11.62 -17.18 -7.30
CA SER A 342 -11.27 -16.91 -5.90
C SER A 342 -10.56 -18.11 -5.25
N PHE A 343 -11.07 -19.31 -5.49
CA PHE A 343 -10.45 -20.54 -5.03
C PHE A 343 -9.10 -20.79 -5.71
N ARG A 344 -8.97 -20.54 -7.04
CA ARG A 344 -7.69 -20.72 -7.76
C ARG A 344 -6.60 -19.80 -7.23
N TYR A 345 -6.94 -18.57 -6.85
CA TYR A 345 -5.97 -17.65 -6.23
C TYR A 345 -5.47 -18.18 -4.88
N LEU A 346 -6.36 -18.67 -3.99
CA LEU A 346 -5.93 -19.28 -2.75
C LEU A 346 -5.14 -20.59 -2.98
N ASN A 347 -5.47 -21.35 -4.02
CA ASN A 347 -4.77 -22.59 -4.35
C ASN A 347 -3.30 -22.37 -4.73
N THR A 348 -2.93 -21.16 -5.17
CA THR A 348 -1.51 -20.83 -5.41
C THR A 348 -0.64 -20.92 -4.16
N LEU A 349 -1.24 -20.77 -2.96
CA LEU A 349 -0.55 -21.01 -1.69
C LEU A 349 -0.20 -22.49 -1.48
N THR A 350 -0.92 -23.41 -2.13
CA THR A 350 -0.59 -24.84 -2.19
C THR A 350 0.40 -25.13 -3.31
N ASN A 351 0.12 -24.63 -4.52
CA ASN A 351 0.90 -24.95 -5.73
C ASN A 351 2.31 -24.34 -5.72
N LEU A 352 2.46 -23.13 -5.16
CA LEU A 352 3.72 -22.37 -5.09
C LEU A 352 4.22 -22.22 -3.64
N GLY A 353 3.50 -22.76 -2.66
CA GLY A 353 3.80 -22.60 -1.25
C GLY A 353 3.38 -21.24 -0.65
N PRO A 354 3.39 -21.14 0.70
CA PRO A 354 3.05 -19.93 1.43
C PRO A 354 3.94 -18.75 1.06
N SER A 355 3.36 -17.55 0.98
CA SER A 355 4.10 -16.33 0.71
C SER A 355 3.36 -15.12 1.29
N PRO A 356 4.06 -14.09 1.77
CA PRO A 356 3.42 -12.83 2.15
C PRO A 356 2.91 -12.04 0.95
N GLU A 357 3.36 -12.37 -0.27
CA GLU A 357 2.97 -11.68 -1.50
C GLU A 357 2.56 -12.68 -2.60
N PRO A 358 1.50 -12.36 -3.35
CA PRO A 358 0.54 -11.28 -3.07
C PRO A 358 -0.15 -11.48 -1.72
N ASN A 359 -0.43 -10.38 -1.00
CA ASN A 359 -1.29 -10.43 0.17
C ASN A 359 -2.72 -10.72 -0.30
N LEU A 360 -3.21 -11.91 -0.02
CA LEU A 360 -4.55 -12.34 -0.40
C LEU A 360 -5.54 -11.93 0.71
N THR A 361 -6.31 -10.87 0.43
CA THR A 361 -7.26 -10.30 1.38
C THR A 361 -8.66 -10.82 1.09
N VAL A 362 -9.20 -11.64 1.96
CA VAL A 362 -10.58 -12.11 1.88
C VAL A 362 -11.52 -11.04 2.42
N LEU A 363 -12.42 -10.55 1.58
CA LEU A 363 -13.48 -9.63 1.95
C LEU A 363 -14.58 -10.45 2.64
N TRP A 364 -14.51 -10.49 3.97
CA TRP A 364 -15.32 -11.38 4.79
C TRP A 364 -16.72 -10.84 5.05
N SER A 365 -17.71 -11.71 4.88
CA SER A 365 -19.10 -11.49 5.29
C SER A 365 -19.69 -12.80 5.81
N THR A 366 -20.60 -12.71 6.77
CA THR A 366 -21.39 -13.86 7.23
C THR A 366 -22.23 -14.47 6.11
N ARG A 367 -22.51 -13.72 5.05
CA ARG A 367 -23.33 -14.10 3.88
C ARG A 367 -22.55 -14.88 2.80
N LEU A 368 -21.25 -15.08 2.96
CA LEU A 368 -20.45 -15.84 2.02
C LEU A 368 -20.81 -17.34 2.07
N PRO A 369 -20.62 -18.09 0.96
CA PRO A 369 -20.83 -19.54 0.94
C PRO A 369 -20.02 -20.27 1.99
N ASP A 370 -20.63 -21.25 2.65
CA ASP A 370 -19.97 -22.03 3.72
C ASP A 370 -18.76 -22.83 3.22
N ALA A 371 -18.81 -23.33 1.99
CA ALA A 371 -17.66 -24.01 1.38
C ALA A 371 -16.45 -23.09 1.26
N TRP A 372 -16.68 -21.85 0.83
CA TRP A 372 -15.63 -20.81 0.76
C TRP A 372 -15.06 -20.48 2.14
N LYS A 373 -15.92 -20.27 3.15
CA LYS A 373 -15.48 -19.99 4.52
C LYS A 373 -14.61 -21.11 5.07
N ARG A 374 -15.01 -22.39 4.86
CA ARG A 374 -14.20 -23.55 5.27
C ARG A 374 -12.86 -23.61 4.53
N TYR A 375 -12.85 -23.34 3.23
CA TYR A 375 -11.62 -23.34 2.46
C TYR A 375 -10.68 -22.22 2.89
N CYS A 376 -11.16 -21.00 3.13
CA CYS A 376 -10.37 -19.92 3.70
C CYS A 376 -9.77 -20.28 5.07
N ALA A 377 -10.57 -20.86 5.98
CA ALA A 377 -10.09 -21.29 7.28
C ALA A 377 -9.00 -22.37 7.16
N LYS A 378 -9.21 -23.37 6.29
CA LYS A 378 -8.21 -24.40 5.98
C LYS A 378 -6.89 -23.79 5.50
N MET A 379 -6.95 -22.87 4.53
CA MET A 379 -5.77 -22.21 3.99
C MET A 379 -5.08 -21.30 5.01
N SER A 380 -5.84 -20.61 5.86
CA SER A 380 -5.27 -19.80 6.96
C SER A 380 -4.49 -20.66 7.96
N ILE A 381 -5.04 -21.81 8.35
CA ILE A 381 -4.38 -22.74 9.29
C ILE A 381 -3.10 -23.32 8.67
N GLN A 382 -3.14 -23.67 7.39
CA GLN A 382 -2.01 -24.33 6.71
C GLN A 382 -0.88 -23.37 6.33
N THR A 383 -1.19 -22.10 6.02
CA THR A 383 -0.23 -21.21 5.37
C THR A 383 0.04 -19.91 6.11
N SER A 384 -0.86 -19.45 6.98
CA SER A 384 -0.81 -18.13 7.63
C SER A 384 -0.63 -16.95 6.63
N SER A 385 -1.11 -17.10 5.39
CA SER A 385 -0.85 -16.17 4.28
C SER A 385 -2.11 -15.45 3.78
N ILE A 386 -3.16 -15.40 4.59
CA ILE A 386 -4.44 -14.76 4.27
C ILE A 386 -4.74 -13.66 5.27
N GLN A 387 -5.18 -12.51 4.75
CA GLN A 387 -5.75 -11.43 5.54
C GLN A 387 -7.27 -11.42 5.38
N TYR A 388 -7.99 -10.92 6.38
CA TYR A 388 -9.44 -10.77 6.34
C TYR A 388 -9.83 -9.31 6.59
N GLU A 389 -10.79 -8.82 5.79
CA GLU A 389 -11.41 -7.51 5.95
C GLU A 389 -12.92 -7.64 6.09
N ASN A 390 -13.53 -6.80 6.91
CA ASN A 390 -14.97 -6.82 7.14
C ASN A 390 -15.72 -6.16 5.95
N ASP A 391 -16.18 -7.00 5.00
CA ASP A 391 -16.91 -6.54 3.82
C ASP A 391 -18.25 -5.87 4.17
N ASP A 392 -18.92 -6.31 5.22
CA ASP A 392 -20.21 -5.74 5.61
C ASP A 392 -20.11 -4.28 6.06
N LEU A 393 -18.97 -3.88 6.64
CA LEU A 393 -18.66 -2.48 6.94
C LEU A 393 -18.17 -1.72 5.71
N MET A 394 -17.19 -2.27 4.99
CA MET A 394 -16.55 -1.58 3.85
C MET A 394 -17.52 -1.35 2.70
N ARG A 395 -18.37 -2.32 2.38
CA ARG A 395 -19.37 -2.24 1.30
C ARG A 395 -20.37 -1.10 1.49
N VAL A 396 -20.72 -0.75 2.71
CA VAL A 396 -21.63 0.37 2.99
C VAL A 396 -21.08 1.69 2.47
N THR A 397 -19.76 1.88 2.56
CA THR A 397 -19.09 3.13 2.16
C THR A 397 -18.63 3.11 0.70
N HIS A 398 -18.13 1.96 0.21
CA HIS A 398 -17.43 1.85 -1.08
C HIS A 398 -18.22 1.11 -2.16
N GLY A 399 -19.39 0.52 -1.83
CA GLY A 399 -20.08 -0.37 -2.78
C GLY A 399 -19.36 -1.71 -2.92
N ASP A 400 -19.52 -2.38 -4.06
CA ASP A 400 -19.02 -3.75 -4.27
C ASP A 400 -17.81 -3.86 -5.20
N ASP A 401 -17.30 -2.75 -5.73
CA ASP A 401 -16.09 -2.75 -6.58
C ASP A 401 -14.94 -1.99 -5.91
N TYR A 402 -14.77 -2.19 -4.61
CA TYR A 402 -13.62 -1.71 -3.88
C TYR A 402 -12.58 -2.81 -3.72
N ALA A 403 -11.35 -2.40 -3.47
CA ALA A 403 -10.25 -3.28 -3.11
C ALA A 403 -9.47 -2.71 -1.93
N ILE A 404 -8.73 -3.58 -1.27
CA ILE A 404 -7.80 -3.20 -0.21
C ILE A 404 -6.42 -3.00 -0.84
N ALA A 405 -5.85 -1.83 -0.61
CA ALA A 405 -4.48 -1.55 -0.97
C ALA A 405 -3.56 -1.72 0.22
N CYS A 406 -2.38 -2.30 0.00
CA CYS A 406 -1.44 -2.65 1.06
C CYS A 406 -2.10 -3.62 2.05
N CYS A 407 -2.42 -3.15 3.26
CA CYS A 407 -3.02 -3.97 4.31
C CYS A 407 -4.40 -3.49 4.76
N VAL A 408 -4.73 -2.19 4.67
CA VAL A 408 -5.94 -1.64 5.30
C VAL A 408 -6.65 -0.53 4.50
N SER A 409 -6.06 -0.01 3.43
CA SER A 409 -6.64 1.13 2.70
C SER A 409 -7.65 0.67 1.68
N SER A 410 -8.92 1.02 1.86
CA SER A 410 -10.00 0.70 0.93
C SER A 410 -10.23 1.81 -0.10
N MET A 411 -10.44 1.43 -1.35
CA MET A 411 -10.73 2.34 -2.47
C MET A 411 -11.60 1.67 -3.52
N VAL A 412 -12.49 2.44 -4.12
CA VAL A 412 -13.24 1.98 -5.33
C VAL A 412 -12.27 1.96 -6.51
N VAL A 413 -12.09 0.79 -7.11
CA VAL A 413 -11.07 0.55 -8.13
C VAL A 413 -11.31 1.41 -9.36
N GLY A 414 -10.28 2.15 -9.78
CA GLY A 414 -10.31 3.05 -10.93
C GLY A 414 -11.09 4.37 -10.74
N LYS A 415 -11.75 4.58 -9.60
CA LYS A 415 -12.54 5.78 -9.28
C LYS A 415 -11.99 6.57 -8.11
N GLU A 416 -11.32 5.90 -7.20
CA GLU A 416 -10.70 6.49 -6.03
C GLU A 416 -9.20 6.21 -6.06
N MET A 417 -8.41 7.14 -5.54
CA MET A 417 -6.98 6.99 -5.34
C MET A 417 -6.63 7.51 -3.95
N GLN A 418 -5.53 7.03 -3.41
CA GLN A 418 -5.03 7.50 -2.14
C GLN A 418 -3.63 8.07 -2.29
N PHE A 419 -3.44 9.31 -1.84
CA PHE A 419 -2.11 9.83 -1.58
C PHE A 419 -1.49 9.06 -0.41
N PHE A 420 -0.35 8.41 -0.65
CA PHE A 420 0.30 7.58 0.36
C PHE A 420 0.75 8.43 1.56
N GLY A 421 0.39 8.00 2.76
CA GLY A 421 0.64 8.76 3.99
C GLY A 421 1.85 8.29 4.79
N ALA A 422 2.04 8.99 5.88
CA ALA A 422 3.02 8.72 6.93
C ALA A 422 2.32 8.34 8.24
N ARG A 423 3.05 8.37 9.35
CA ARG A 423 2.52 8.12 10.69
C ARG A 423 2.98 9.19 11.65
N ALA A 424 2.04 9.75 12.42
CA ALA A 424 2.33 10.56 13.59
C ALA A 424 2.58 9.66 14.80
N ASN A 425 3.71 9.84 15.47
CA ASN A 425 4.04 9.10 16.69
C ASN A 425 3.42 9.82 17.90
N LEU A 426 2.24 9.38 18.31
CA LEU A 426 1.50 10.01 19.42
C LEU A 426 2.17 9.78 20.79
N ALA A 427 2.85 8.64 20.98
CA ALA A 427 3.58 8.41 22.23
C ALA A 427 4.72 9.41 22.38
N LYS A 428 5.43 9.73 21.30
CA LYS A 428 6.47 10.76 21.32
C LYS A 428 5.88 12.18 21.46
N CYS A 429 4.72 12.43 20.87
CA CYS A 429 3.98 13.67 21.06
C CYS A 429 3.60 13.90 22.54
N LEU A 430 3.18 12.85 23.26
CA LEU A 430 2.93 12.92 24.69
C LEU A 430 4.22 13.27 25.48
N LEU A 431 5.35 12.67 25.13
CA LEU A 431 6.63 12.99 25.78
C LEU A 431 7.08 14.43 25.49
N TYR A 432 6.79 14.96 24.30
CA TYR A 432 7.02 16.37 23.98
C TYR A 432 6.13 17.30 24.80
N ALA A 433 4.87 16.93 25.01
CA ALA A 433 3.96 17.69 25.88
C ALA A 433 4.48 17.77 27.32
N LEU A 434 5.04 16.67 27.84
CA LEU A 434 5.66 16.62 29.17
C LEU A 434 6.92 17.46 29.27
N ASN A 435 7.71 17.53 28.19
CA ASN A 435 9.03 18.18 28.14
C ASN A 435 9.03 19.54 27.43
N GLY A 436 7.87 20.17 27.23
CA GLY A 436 7.78 21.50 26.62
C GLY A 436 8.31 21.57 25.18
N GLY A 437 8.11 20.51 24.38
CA GLY A 437 8.55 20.40 22.99
C GLY A 437 9.97 19.90 22.80
N VAL A 438 10.66 19.54 23.87
CA VAL A 438 12.02 18.97 23.79
C VAL A 438 11.94 17.46 23.54
N ASP A 439 12.73 17.00 22.59
CA ASP A 439 12.87 15.57 22.29
C ASP A 439 13.63 14.86 23.41
N GLU A 440 13.00 13.88 24.02
CA GLU A 440 13.52 13.17 25.20
C GLU A 440 14.76 12.29 24.91
N VAL A 441 14.98 11.94 23.64
CA VAL A 441 16.12 11.10 23.21
C VAL A 441 17.31 11.96 22.79
N THR A 442 17.08 12.98 21.95
CA THR A 442 18.14 13.81 21.38
C THR A 442 18.44 15.07 22.20
N LYS A 443 17.56 15.40 23.16
CA LYS A 443 17.63 16.60 24.00
C LYS A 443 17.53 17.92 23.22
N LYS A 444 17.00 17.89 22.00
CA LYS A 444 16.84 19.06 21.14
C LYS A 444 15.39 19.57 21.19
N GLN A 445 15.25 20.88 21.07
CA GLN A 445 13.95 21.49 20.86
C GLN A 445 13.47 21.13 19.44
N VAL A 446 12.42 20.32 19.33
CA VAL A 446 11.81 19.91 18.06
C VAL A 446 10.39 20.47 17.94
N GLY A 447 9.57 20.28 18.95
CA GLY A 447 8.26 20.91 19.04
C GLY A 447 8.32 22.38 19.44
N PRO A 448 7.18 23.08 19.44
CA PRO A 448 7.13 24.47 19.93
C PRO A 448 7.57 24.54 21.39
N LYS A 449 8.22 25.66 21.75
CA LYS A 449 8.49 25.92 23.14
C LYS A 449 7.18 26.07 23.90
N TYR A 450 6.98 25.19 24.83
CA TYR A 450 5.77 25.13 25.64
C TYR A 450 6.14 24.98 27.13
N ARG A 451 5.19 25.24 28.04
CA ARG A 451 5.44 25.05 29.48
C ARG A 451 5.56 23.55 29.78
N PRO A 452 6.71 23.05 30.22
CA PRO A 452 6.84 21.65 30.60
C PRO A 452 5.97 21.35 31.84
N VAL A 453 5.75 20.07 32.11
CA VAL A 453 5.19 19.64 33.38
C VAL A 453 6.28 19.77 34.45
N THR A 454 6.01 20.51 35.52
CA THR A 454 6.98 20.81 36.58
C THR A 454 6.78 19.98 37.86
N GLY A 455 5.59 19.41 38.08
CA GLY A 455 5.31 18.55 39.24
C GLY A 455 6.12 17.24 39.20
N ASP A 456 6.48 16.74 40.39
CA ASP A 456 7.13 15.42 40.49
C ASP A 456 6.12 14.30 40.23
N VAL A 457 4.88 14.46 40.67
CA VAL A 457 3.76 13.56 40.35
C VAL A 457 2.95 14.19 39.23
N LEU A 458 2.65 13.42 38.19
CA LEU A 458 1.92 13.91 37.04
C LEU A 458 0.44 14.09 37.38
N ASP A 459 -0.11 15.27 37.04
CA ASP A 459 -1.53 15.59 37.12
C ASP A 459 -2.18 15.31 35.76
N TYR A 460 -3.32 14.61 35.78
CA TYR A 460 -3.98 14.19 34.53
C TYR A 460 -4.48 15.38 33.69
N ASP A 461 -5.13 16.36 34.30
CA ASP A 461 -5.74 17.47 33.58
C ASP A 461 -4.66 18.38 32.97
N ASP A 462 -3.57 18.62 33.70
CA ASP A 462 -2.41 19.38 33.21
C ASP A 462 -1.72 18.66 32.03
N VAL A 463 -1.43 17.36 32.16
CA VAL A 463 -0.81 16.55 31.09
C VAL A 463 -1.71 16.45 29.88
N TYR A 464 -2.99 16.17 30.09
CA TYR A 464 -3.96 16.01 29.02
C TYR A 464 -4.12 17.31 28.21
N SER A 465 -4.26 18.46 28.87
CA SER A 465 -4.34 19.76 28.20
C SER A 465 -3.11 20.04 27.33
N LYS A 466 -1.92 19.83 27.88
CA LYS A 466 -0.65 20.05 27.16
C LYS A 466 -0.49 19.07 26.00
N PHE A 467 -0.94 17.84 26.16
CA PHE A 467 -0.92 16.84 25.09
C PHE A 467 -1.86 17.22 23.94
N MET A 468 -3.05 17.73 24.23
CA MET A 468 -3.97 18.21 23.18
C MET A 468 -3.35 19.36 22.38
N ASP A 469 -2.74 20.35 23.04
CA ASP A 469 -2.05 21.46 22.36
C ASP A 469 -0.89 20.96 21.49
N MET A 470 -0.12 20.00 21.98
CA MET A 470 0.99 19.41 21.23
C MET A 470 0.51 18.57 20.03
N MET A 471 -0.64 17.91 20.14
CA MET A 471 -1.28 17.19 19.02
C MET A 471 -1.76 18.13 17.92
N GLU A 472 -2.31 19.30 18.25
CA GLU A 472 -2.70 20.32 17.26
C GLU A 472 -1.48 20.78 16.45
N TRP A 473 -0.37 21.07 17.13
CA TRP A 473 0.89 21.38 16.45
C TRP A 473 1.38 20.22 15.56
N GLN A 474 1.35 18.99 16.10
CA GLN A 474 1.80 17.82 15.33
C GLN A 474 0.94 17.63 14.08
N ALA A 475 -0.37 17.81 14.17
CA ALA A 475 -1.29 17.72 13.04
C ALA A 475 -0.96 18.76 11.95
N ASP A 476 -0.67 20.02 12.34
CA ASP A 476 -0.30 21.09 11.41
C ASP A 476 0.98 20.74 10.64
N VAL A 477 2.07 20.45 11.33
CA VAL A 477 3.35 20.10 10.69
C VAL A 477 3.21 18.84 9.83
N TYR A 478 2.46 17.86 10.29
CA TYR A 478 2.22 16.60 9.59
C TYR A 478 1.50 16.80 8.25
N VAL A 479 0.36 17.51 8.26
CA VAL A 479 -0.41 17.77 7.02
C VAL A 479 0.40 18.63 6.04
N ASN A 480 1.07 19.69 6.52
CA ASN A 480 1.88 20.55 5.67
C ASN A 480 3.08 19.81 5.06
N THR A 481 3.71 18.90 5.80
CA THR A 481 4.79 18.04 5.28
C THR A 481 4.26 17.13 4.17
N LEU A 482 3.12 16.49 4.36
CA LEU A 482 2.50 15.64 3.33
C LEU A 482 2.06 16.44 2.10
N ASN A 483 1.56 17.67 2.27
CA ASN A 483 1.21 18.55 1.14
C ASN A 483 2.42 18.83 0.24
N ILE A 484 3.59 19.10 0.83
CA ILE A 484 4.84 19.28 0.08
C ILE A 484 5.19 18.00 -0.68
N ILE A 485 5.14 16.85 0.01
CA ILE A 485 5.49 15.57 -0.59
C ILE A 485 4.63 15.27 -1.81
N HIS A 486 3.31 15.39 -1.68
CA HIS A 486 2.39 15.05 -2.77
C HIS A 486 2.45 16.05 -3.93
N TYR A 487 2.65 17.35 -3.64
CA TYR A 487 2.92 18.32 -4.68
C TYR A 487 4.20 18.00 -5.47
N MET A 488 5.29 17.69 -4.76
CA MET A 488 6.57 17.36 -5.40
C MET A 488 6.53 16.01 -6.13
N HIS A 489 5.72 15.07 -5.65
CA HIS A 489 5.47 13.81 -6.32
C HIS A 489 4.79 14.03 -7.68
N ASP A 490 3.69 14.74 -7.72
CA ASP A 490 3.00 15.08 -8.97
C ASP A 490 3.88 15.89 -9.95
N LYS A 491 4.80 16.70 -9.42
CA LYS A 491 5.66 17.54 -10.24
C LYS A 491 6.86 16.81 -10.86
N TYR A 492 7.48 15.90 -10.13
CA TYR A 492 8.75 15.29 -10.52
C TYR A 492 8.72 13.79 -10.77
N CYS A 493 7.68 13.09 -10.28
CA CYS A 493 7.54 11.65 -10.38
C CYS A 493 6.06 11.23 -10.55
N TYR A 494 5.35 11.89 -11.50
CA TYR A 494 3.95 11.61 -11.76
C TYR A 494 3.75 10.17 -12.26
N GLU A 495 2.83 9.45 -11.64
CA GLU A 495 2.52 8.03 -11.90
C GLU A 495 1.54 7.90 -13.07
N ARG A 496 1.99 8.25 -14.28
CA ARG A 496 1.15 8.38 -15.46
C ARG A 496 0.55 7.05 -15.95
N ALA A 497 1.27 5.93 -15.81
CA ALA A 497 0.76 4.61 -16.20
C ALA A 497 -0.40 4.18 -15.31
N GLU A 498 -0.26 4.34 -14.00
CA GLU A 498 -1.30 4.01 -13.03
C GLU A 498 -2.51 4.94 -13.19
N MET A 499 -2.29 6.26 -13.32
CA MET A 499 -3.37 7.23 -13.47
C MET A 499 -4.09 7.14 -14.82
N ALA A 500 -3.46 6.60 -15.87
CA ALA A 500 -4.13 6.29 -17.13
C ALA A 500 -5.27 5.27 -16.96
N LEU A 501 -5.22 4.47 -15.91
CA LEU A 501 -6.20 3.43 -15.59
C LEU A 501 -7.23 3.87 -14.54
N HIS A 502 -7.35 5.19 -14.32
CA HIS A 502 -8.38 5.81 -13.48
C HIS A 502 -9.34 6.66 -14.29
N ASP A 503 -10.50 6.96 -13.71
CA ASP A 503 -11.41 7.97 -14.23
C ASP A 503 -10.74 9.35 -14.20
N ARG A 504 -11.20 10.29 -15.05
CA ARG A 504 -10.69 11.66 -15.06
C ARG A 504 -10.91 12.36 -13.72
N ASP A 505 -12.12 12.28 -13.21
CA ASP A 505 -12.54 12.93 -11.98
C ASP A 505 -12.41 11.97 -10.80
N VAL A 506 -11.16 11.63 -10.50
CA VAL A 506 -10.84 10.68 -9.44
C VAL A 506 -11.06 11.30 -8.05
N LYS A 507 -11.76 10.60 -7.17
CA LYS A 507 -11.87 10.97 -5.76
C LYS A 507 -10.54 10.67 -5.05
N ARG A 508 -10.00 11.66 -4.36
CA ARG A 508 -8.69 11.57 -3.72
C ARG A 508 -8.83 11.43 -2.22
N TYR A 509 -8.21 10.42 -1.66
CA TYR A 509 -7.98 10.29 -0.23
C TYR A 509 -6.57 10.79 0.12
N PHE A 510 -6.47 11.41 1.29
CA PHE A 510 -5.22 11.87 1.87
C PHE A 510 -4.92 11.01 3.09
N ALA A 511 -4.06 10.00 2.90
CA ALA A 511 -3.79 9.04 3.95
C ALA A 511 -3.02 9.67 5.09
N THR A 512 -3.57 9.59 6.29
CA THR A 512 -2.89 9.91 7.53
C THR A 512 -2.88 8.68 8.43
N GLY A 513 -2.09 8.70 9.48
CA GLY A 513 -2.04 7.58 10.41
C GLY A 513 -1.38 7.94 11.73
N VAL A 514 -1.69 7.15 12.74
CA VAL A 514 -1.12 7.28 14.07
C VAL A 514 -0.43 5.99 14.49
N ALA A 515 0.65 6.13 15.25
CA ALA A 515 1.36 5.04 15.91
C ALA A 515 1.39 5.30 17.42
N GLY A 516 1.31 4.22 18.22
CA GLY A 516 1.44 4.29 19.65
C GLY A 516 0.15 4.63 20.40
N LEU A 517 -1.02 4.39 19.80
CA LEU A 517 -2.32 4.66 20.43
C LEU A 517 -2.46 3.96 21.80
N SER A 518 -2.22 2.64 21.86
CA SER A 518 -2.31 1.87 23.11
C SER A 518 -1.35 2.35 24.18
N ILE A 519 -0.17 2.83 23.80
CA ILE A 519 0.80 3.39 24.74
C ILE A 519 0.28 4.71 25.33
N VAL A 520 -0.29 5.58 24.49
CA VAL A 520 -0.86 6.85 24.94
C VAL A 520 -2.07 6.60 25.82
N ALA A 521 -2.98 5.70 25.42
CA ALA A 521 -4.15 5.36 26.21
C ALA A 521 -3.76 4.82 27.59
N ASP A 522 -2.84 3.86 27.65
CA ASP A 522 -2.33 3.30 28.89
C ASP A 522 -1.56 4.33 29.73
N SER A 523 -0.77 5.21 29.08
CA SER A 523 -0.04 6.28 29.80
C SER A 523 -0.98 7.28 30.45
N LEU A 524 -2.00 7.74 29.73
CA LEU A 524 -3.02 8.64 30.26
C LEU A 524 -3.88 7.95 31.34
N SER A 525 -4.19 6.66 31.16
CA SER A 525 -4.86 5.84 32.16
C SER A 525 -4.02 5.71 33.43
N ALA A 526 -2.73 5.44 33.31
CA ALA A 526 -1.81 5.36 34.44
C ALA A 526 -1.75 6.70 35.22
N ILE A 527 -1.65 7.83 34.50
CA ILE A 527 -1.63 9.16 35.12
C ILE A 527 -2.97 9.46 35.82
N LYS A 528 -4.10 8.99 35.29
CA LYS A 528 -5.43 9.25 35.82
C LYS A 528 -5.79 8.38 37.01
N TYR A 529 -5.40 7.11 37.02
CA TYR A 529 -5.90 6.11 37.98
C TYR A 529 -4.83 5.55 38.92
N ALA A 530 -3.57 5.78 38.62
CA ALA A 530 -2.44 5.41 39.47
C ALA A 530 -1.63 6.67 39.86
N GLN A 531 -0.51 6.49 40.53
CA GLN A 531 0.44 7.56 40.82
C GLN A 531 1.66 7.42 39.90
N VAL A 532 1.89 8.39 39.03
CA VAL A 532 3.03 8.43 38.11
C VAL A 532 3.96 9.54 38.52
N LYS A 533 5.17 9.19 38.96
CA LYS A 533 6.24 10.12 39.31
C LYS A 533 7.20 10.27 38.13
N ALA A 534 7.48 11.51 37.75
CA ALA A 534 8.43 11.85 36.71
C ALA A 534 9.87 11.81 37.23
N ILE A 535 10.77 11.14 36.49
CA ILE A 535 12.21 11.09 36.77
C ILE A 535 12.91 11.98 35.74
N ARG A 536 13.61 13.01 36.22
CA ARG A 536 14.29 14.00 35.39
C ARG A 536 15.81 13.78 35.39
N ASP A 537 16.44 14.12 34.29
CA ASP A 537 17.88 14.21 34.18
C ASP A 537 18.43 15.56 34.70
N GLU A 538 19.74 15.78 34.55
CA GLU A 538 20.43 16.98 35.00
C GLU A 538 19.93 18.27 34.31
N ASP A 539 19.39 18.14 33.08
CA ASP A 539 18.83 19.23 32.31
C ASP A 539 17.34 19.50 32.63
N GLY A 540 16.77 18.72 33.55
CA GLY A 540 15.36 18.80 33.97
C GLY A 540 14.39 18.12 33.00
N ILE A 541 14.90 17.38 32.01
CA ILE A 541 14.07 16.65 31.02
C ILE A 541 13.60 15.35 31.67
N ILE A 542 12.29 15.06 31.54
CA ILE A 542 11.70 13.80 31.98
C ILE A 542 12.19 12.68 31.06
N VAL A 543 12.91 11.72 31.64
CA VAL A 543 13.55 10.61 30.92
C VAL A 543 13.03 9.24 31.35
N ASP A 544 12.39 9.15 32.53
CA ASP A 544 11.78 7.91 33.02
C ASP A 544 10.59 8.22 33.95
N PHE A 545 9.88 7.17 34.33
CA PHE A 545 8.68 7.23 35.16
C PHE A 545 8.68 6.09 36.17
N GLU A 546 8.21 6.41 37.37
CA GLU A 546 7.89 5.44 38.44
C GLU A 546 6.37 5.43 38.61
N THR A 547 5.73 4.32 38.25
CA THR A 547 4.27 4.17 38.31
C THR A 547 3.91 3.22 39.42
N THR A 548 3.13 3.71 40.39
CA THR A 548 2.71 2.97 41.58
C THR A 548 1.19 2.91 41.63
N GLY A 549 0.64 1.72 41.81
CA GLY A 549 -0.80 1.46 41.82
C GLY A 549 -1.28 0.78 40.53
N GLU A 550 -2.52 0.35 40.55
CA GLU A 550 -3.18 -0.31 39.42
C GLU A 550 -3.95 0.69 38.57
N PHE A 551 -3.98 0.47 37.27
CA PHE A 551 -4.72 1.28 36.32
C PHE A 551 -5.32 0.41 35.22
N PRO A 552 -6.47 0.82 34.60
CA PRO A 552 -7.05 0.15 33.46
C PRO A 552 -6.09 0.10 32.28
N LYS A 553 -5.97 -1.07 31.64
CA LYS A 553 -5.10 -1.28 30.48
C LYS A 553 -5.93 -1.55 29.23
N TYR A 554 -5.57 -0.89 28.15
CA TYR A 554 -6.20 -1.02 26.86
C TYR A 554 -6.18 -2.47 26.35
N GLY A 555 -7.29 -2.91 25.74
CA GLY A 555 -7.45 -4.26 25.22
C GLY A 555 -8.13 -5.25 26.20
N ASN A 556 -8.86 -4.74 27.21
CA ASN A 556 -9.55 -5.54 28.21
C ASN A 556 -11.06 -5.22 28.32
N ASP A 557 -11.64 -4.52 27.33
CA ASP A 557 -13.04 -4.08 27.33
C ASP A 557 -13.37 -3.24 28.58
N ASP A 558 -12.55 -2.23 28.82
CA ASP A 558 -12.67 -1.33 29.97
C ASP A 558 -12.85 0.11 29.49
N ASP A 559 -14.08 0.61 29.55
CA ASP A 559 -14.47 1.96 29.12
C ASP A 559 -13.58 3.08 29.71
N ARG A 560 -12.99 2.87 30.89
CA ARG A 560 -12.13 3.87 31.51
C ARG A 560 -10.89 4.21 30.71
N VAL A 561 -10.36 3.26 29.93
CA VAL A 561 -9.20 3.45 29.07
C VAL A 561 -9.56 3.47 27.59
N ASP A 562 -10.56 2.70 27.18
CA ASP A 562 -10.99 2.61 25.78
C ASP A 562 -11.57 3.94 25.28
N LEU A 563 -12.35 4.65 26.12
CA LEU A 563 -12.83 6.01 25.83
C LEU A 563 -11.68 7.04 25.74
N ILE A 564 -10.58 6.86 26.46
CA ILE A 564 -9.37 7.70 26.30
C ILE A 564 -8.78 7.48 24.91
N ALA A 565 -8.66 6.22 24.47
CA ALA A 565 -8.13 5.89 23.15
C ALA A 565 -9.01 6.48 22.03
N GLN A 566 -10.33 6.32 22.14
CA GLN A 566 -11.28 6.88 21.17
C GLN A 566 -11.20 8.41 21.12
N ASP A 567 -11.14 9.08 22.26
CA ASP A 567 -11.05 10.53 22.34
C ASP A 567 -9.78 11.08 21.70
N VAL A 568 -8.62 10.45 21.94
CA VAL A 568 -7.34 10.81 21.33
C VAL A 568 -7.40 10.71 19.81
N VAL A 569 -7.91 9.60 19.26
CA VAL A 569 -8.04 9.42 17.82
C VAL A 569 -8.99 10.44 17.22
N HIS A 570 -10.15 10.66 17.85
CA HIS A 570 -11.17 11.60 17.37
C HIS A 570 -10.64 13.04 17.34
N LYS A 571 -9.94 13.47 18.37
CA LYS A 571 -9.34 14.80 18.45
C LYS A 571 -8.21 14.99 17.45
N PHE A 572 -7.34 14.03 17.30
CA PHE A 572 -6.28 14.09 16.28
C PHE A 572 -6.85 14.18 14.86
N MET A 573 -7.87 13.38 14.54
CA MET A 573 -8.56 13.46 13.25
C MET A 573 -9.24 14.81 13.05
N THR A 574 -9.84 15.37 14.09
CA THR A 574 -10.46 16.70 14.04
C THR A 574 -9.41 17.77 13.78
N ALA A 575 -8.25 17.69 14.41
CA ALA A 575 -7.14 18.59 14.16
C ALA A 575 -6.66 18.50 12.68
N ILE A 576 -6.41 17.29 12.17
CA ILE A 576 -6.01 17.07 10.77
C ILE A 576 -7.02 17.68 9.78
N ARG A 577 -8.33 17.48 10.00
CA ARG A 577 -9.39 17.94 9.10
C ARG A 577 -9.57 19.46 9.02
N ARG A 578 -8.96 20.23 9.92
CA ARG A 578 -8.96 21.70 9.85
C ARG A 578 -7.97 22.25 8.82
N HIS A 579 -7.02 21.45 8.38
CA HIS A 579 -5.96 21.90 7.48
C HIS A 579 -6.32 21.64 6.01
N HIS A 580 -5.82 22.53 5.15
CA HIS A 580 -5.89 22.34 3.71
C HIS A 580 -5.03 21.12 3.30
N THR A 581 -5.59 20.27 2.46
CA THR A 581 -4.90 19.10 1.91
C THR A 581 -4.65 19.29 0.40
N TYR A 582 -3.53 18.77 -0.06
CA TYR A 582 -3.17 18.84 -1.48
C TYR A 582 -4.30 18.27 -2.36
N ARG A 583 -4.71 19.05 -3.38
CA ARG A 583 -5.81 18.71 -4.30
C ARG A 583 -7.13 18.34 -3.60
N ASN A 584 -7.38 18.93 -2.45
CA ASN A 584 -8.57 18.65 -1.64
C ASN A 584 -8.75 17.17 -1.30
N GLY A 585 -7.66 16.43 -1.11
CA GLY A 585 -7.70 15.04 -0.71
C GLY A 585 -8.40 14.87 0.64
N ILE A 586 -9.32 13.92 0.73
CA ILE A 586 -10.12 13.68 1.95
C ILE A 586 -9.24 12.97 2.98
N PRO A 587 -8.98 13.54 4.17
CA PRO A 587 -8.17 12.88 5.18
C PRO A 587 -8.82 11.60 5.68
N THR A 588 -8.05 10.52 5.62
CA THR A 588 -8.35 9.23 6.28
C THR A 588 -7.32 8.97 7.36
N THR A 589 -7.65 8.18 8.36
CA THR A 589 -6.69 7.82 9.41
C THR A 589 -6.65 6.32 9.60
N SER A 590 -5.44 5.78 9.65
CA SER A 590 -5.18 4.41 10.08
C SER A 590 -4.44 4.42 11.42
N ILE A 591 -4.77 3.46 12.28
CA ILE A 591 -4.02 3.21 13.51
C ILE A 591 -3.09 2.04 13.19
N LEU A 592 -1.84 2.36 12.81
CA LEU A 592 -0.98 1.36 12.20
C LEU A 592 0.51 1.75 12.32
N THR A 593 1.34 0.83 12.80
CA THR A 593 2.80 0.96 12.72
C THR A 593 3.37 0.33 11.44
N ILE A 594 2.54 -0.38 10.67
CA ILE A 594 3.01 -1.31 9.65
C ILE A 594 3.96 -2.32 10.33
N THR A 595 5.10 -2.62 9.75
CA THR A 595 6.17 -3.44 10.35
C THR A 595 7.21 -2.60 11.12
N SER A 596 6.93 -1.30 11.32
CA SER A 596 7.88 -0.34 11.91
C SER A 596 7.82 -0.26 13.44
N ASN A 597 7.04 -1.10 14.09
CA ASN A 597 6.84 -1.10 15.54
C ASN A 597 8.16 -1.14 16.34
N VAL A 598 9.16 -1.87 15.86
CA VAL A 598 10.51 -1.92 16.46
C VAL A 598 11.23 -0.57 16.32
N THR A 599 11.15 0.06 15.15
CA THR A 599 11.75 1.37 14.89
C THR A 599 11.14 2.45 15.78
N TYR A 600 9.81 2.47 15.92
CA TYR A 600 9.13 3.37 16.87
C TYR A 600 9.58 3.15 18.31
N GLY A 601 9.71 1.88 18.72
CA GLY A 601 10.18 1.52 20.06
C GLY A 601 11.59 2.06 20.36
N LYS A 602 12.50 1.95 19.40
CA LYS A 602 13.88 2.46 19.52
C LYS A 602 13.94 3.99 19.56
N ALA A 603 13.07 4.66 18.79
CA ALA A 603 13.06 6.11 18.66
C ALA A 603 12.33 6.85 19.79
N THR A 604 11.54 6.15 20.60
CA THR A 604 10.70 6.74 21.66
C THR A 604 11.24 6.37 23.04
N GLY A 605 11.38 7.37 23.91
CA GLY A 605 11.83 7.22 25.30
C GLY A 605 10.90 6.36 26.15
N ASN A 606 11.19 6.27 27.45
CA ASN A 606 10.31 5.60 28.42
C ASN A 606 8.97 6.33 28.52
N THR A 607 7.88 5.60 28.80
CA THR A 607 6.52 6.16 28.84
C THR A 607 5.84 5.89 30.18
N PRO A 608 4.86 6.73 30.61
CA PRO A 608 4.20 6.63 31.90
C PRO A 608 3.53 5.29 32.22
N ASP A 609 3.10 4.56 31.17
CA ASP A 609 2.51 3.22 31.27
C ASP A 609 3.51 2.12 31.64
N GLY A 610 4.79 2.46 31.80
CA GLY A 610 5.89 1.56 32.16
C GLY A 610 6.65 0.97 30.96
N ARG A 611 6.30 1.28 29.70
CA ARG A 611 7.08 0.87 28.54
C ARG A 611 8.47 1.51 28.56
N LYS A 612 9.51 0.73 28.32
CA LYS A 612 10.89 1.21 28.28
C LYS A 612 11.37 1.43 26.85
N LYS A 613 12.29 2.38 26.66
CA LYS A 613 12.95 2.64 25.37
C LYS A 613 13.50 1.34 24.78
N GLY A 614 13.26 1.10 23.51
CA GLY A 614 13.65 -0.13 22.81
C GLY A 614 12.58 -1.22 22.78
N GLN A 615 11.60 -1.18 23.67
CA GLN A 615 10.44 -2.09 23.57
C GLN A 615 9.58 -1.70 22.37
N PRO A 616 9.26 -2.63 21.46
CA PRO A 616 8.43 -2.36 20.28
C PRO A 616 7.07 -1.78 20.66
N PHE A 617 6.51 -0.97 19.78
CA PHE A 617 5.10 -0.58 19.86
C PHE A 617 4.19 -1.76 19.52
N ALA A 618 2.95 -1.71 19.96
CA ALA A 618 1.93 -2.61 19.45
C ALA A 618 1.68 -2.34 17.96
N PRO A 619 1.50 -3.34 17.10
CA PRO A 619 1.11 -3.15 15.72
C PRO A 619 -0.38 -2.73 15.65
N GLY A 620 -0.66 -1.62 14.99
CA GLY A 620 -2.03 -1.14 14.79
C GLY A 620 -2.72 -0.70 16.08
N ALA A 621 -4.00 -1.01 16.16
CA ALA A 621 -4.87 -0.72 17.32
C ALA A 621 -4.78 -1.80 18.41
N ASN A 622 -3.85 -2.71 18.33
CA ASN A 622 -3.68 -3.78 19.30
C ASN A 622 -3.22 -3.23 20.66
N PRO A 623 -3.54 -3.91 21.76
CA PRO A 623 -2.92 -3.65 23.06
C PRO A 623 -1.42 -3.92 23.03
N MET A 624 -0.68 -3.32 23.94
CA MET A 624 0.72 -3.69 24.15
C MET A 624 0.82 -5.14 24.61
N HIS A 625 1.84 -5.83 24.12
CA HIS A 625 2.05 -7.24 24.38
C HIS A 625 1.92 -7.61 25.86
N GLY A 626 1.07 -8.58 26.17
CA GLY A 626 0.83 -9.11 27.52
C GLY A 626 -0.07 -8.24 28.38
N ARG A 627 -0.74 -7.20 27.84
CA ARG A 627 -1.67 -6.36 28.61
C ARG A 627 -3.14 -6.75 28.45
N ASP A 628 -3.47 -7.49 27.41
CA ASP A 628 -4.80 -8.04 27.10
C ASP A 628 -5.03 -9.34 27.89
N THR A 629 -5.38 -9.21 29.17
CA THR A 629 -5.50 -10.34 30.09
C THR A 629 -6.91 -10.95 30.15
N HIS A 630 -7.91 -10.30 29.54
CA HIS A 630 -9.32 -10.72 29.54
C HIS A 630 -9.71 -11.57 28.32
N GLY A 631 -8.74 -11.95 27.48
CA GLY A 631 -8.92 -12.80 26.32
C GLY A 631 -9.29 -12.08 25.04
N ALA A 632 -9.35 -12.83 23.93
CA ALA A 632 -9.46 -12.28 22.60
C ALA A 632 -10.76 -11.49 22.34
N VAL A 633 -11.88 -11.90 22.94
CA VAL A 633 -13.15 -11.18 22.76
C VAL A 633 -13.04 -9.76 23.36
N ALA A 634 -12.57 -9.65 24.59
CA ALA A 634 -12.38 -8.34 25.24
C ALA A 634 -11.35 -7.47 24.50
N SER A 635 -10.31 -8.08 23.94
CA SER A 635 -9.31 -7.34 23.17
C SER A 635 -9.82 -6.81 21.83
N LEU A 636 -10.89 -7.41 21.28
CA LEU A 636 -11.48 -7.03 19.99
C LEU A 636 -12.76 -6.22 20.12
N SER A 637 -13.33 -6.09 21.33
CA SER A 637 -14.50 -5.27 21.62
C SER A 637 -14.16 -3.80 21.66
#